data_0eea4fcd451c58db4e36adcb2915fb2c
#
_entry.id   0eea4fcd451c58db4e36adcb2915fb2c
#
_cell.length_a   1.000
_cell.length_b   1.000
_cell.length_c   1.000
_cell.angle_alpha   90.00
_cell.angle_beta   90.00
_cell.angle_gamma   90.00
#
_symmetry.space_group_name_H-M   'P 1'
#
loop_
_entity.id
_entity.type
_entity.pdbx_description
1 polymer ?
#
loop_
_entity_poly.entity_id
_entity_poly.type
_entity_poly.pdbx_seq_one_letter_code
_entity_poly.pdbx_strand_id
1 'polypeptide(L)'
;MGDMKNEKQAPESSVLQLIRRQQQDNDGLQNKDIGQALLMAGFLADTKFIDFADARLPKTGKTDKIVLSHGQVLAILLVVLFSGQYRSLLSLQGKLSKLAIHGLLGLAPEIRIEDISRDVCSFSLDVLWEYGCAQLFEEYGAAVYKQYNLGECTEAHLDSTNYITYHSESPADLAETPEDAAEIAAQDPDEVEILERVSSTTSEGATSRKEPRLTYGKSKDGHHELALVSVYNFCDGHTGIPLLSVVKDGNASDKTVFAELAKTVLPALQKYFSSLKYLVADSAFCTEESFKNTIAAGVHVVTRMPDSFTVTKQVMDKYPDPYSLEPIYDEDEWHQAHGKTSEVPRGLILKGLSMWGLPLTGLLVFNPNLKQTKGKTLNKRATKEKEALAKAVKHKFKCEADAQQYIHDLEKSAKYCTITDVEYKLIEVNERKGAPSKDPAKNKKKLKEVRTSANVCLDLEKIEELVQSECYYLLVTTDVERHWSKAELLECYKRNSVVENLWRHSKNKRLFLSRFFFKSEHRVETILWLVHVGLIAFTVMENLIQRAALADELHMPDQEHRSIMKKPTCTRVIDYLKDFGPSLRIDSSGIGKVVNITNVTVELCQCLGETWLQLLLEHRYTVPQNLVPNLSLNRVPTGITC
;
A
#
# COMPACT_ATOMS: atom_id res chain seq x y z
N MET A 1 -59.17 6.55 -56.45
CA MET A 1 -59.94 6.33 -55.22
C MET A 1 -59.11 5.27 -54.39
N GLY A 2 -58.38 5.69 -53.43
CA GLY A 2 -57.57 4.83 -52.57
C GLY A 2 -57.44 5.50 -51.21
N ASP A 3 -58.07 4.90 -50.23
CA ASP A 3 -58.16 5.39 -48.87
C ASP A 3 -56.74 5.41 -48.20
N MET A 4 -56.34 6.60 -47.80
CA MET A 4 -55.25 6.74 -46.83
C MET A 4 -55.78 6.39 -45.44
N LYS A 5 -55.37 5.27 -44.92
CA LYS A 5 -55.58 4.88 -43.52
C LYS A 5 -54.78 5.80 -42.61
N ASN A 6 -55.47 6.60 -41.81
CA ASN A 6 -54.92 7.30 -40.63
C ASN A 6 -54.52 6.29 -39.58
N GLU A 7 -53.24 6.04 -39.43
CA GLU A 7 -52.70 5.36 -38.24
C GLU A 7 -52.79 6.31 -37.03
N LYS A 8 -53.74 6.05 -36.15
CA LYS A 8 -53.81 6.67 -34.82
C LYS A 8 -52.62 6.20 -34.02
N GLN A 9 -51.65 7.07 -33.79
CA GLN A 9 -50.59 6.85 -32.80
C GLN A 9 -51.23 6.56 -31.44
N ALA A 10 -50.83 5.44 -30.81
CA ALA A 10 -51.23 5.09 -29.46
C ALA A 10 -50.76 6.20 -28.48
N PRO A 11 -51.56 6.55 -27.46
CA PRO A 11 -51.14 7.55 -26.50
C PRO A 11 -49.86 7.11 -25.77
N GLU A 12 -48.81 7.94 -25.85
CA GLU A 12 -47.56 7.75 -25.12
C GLU A 12 -47.86 7.54 -23.63
N SER A 13 -47.24 6.53 -23.03
CA SER A 13 -47.45 6.22 -21.60
C SER A 13 -47.05 7.44 -20.75
N SER A 14 -47.79 7.70 -19.69
CA SER A 14 -47.54 8.79 -18.74
C SER A 14 -46.11 8.79 -18.18
N VAL A 15 -45.49 7.63 -18.14
CA VAL A 15 -44.08 7.43 -17.71
C VAL A 15 -43.10 7.97 -18.76
N LEU A 16 -43.34 7.73 -20.07
CA LEU A 16 -42.51 8.29 -21.13
C LEU A 16 -42.64 9.81 -21.24
N GLN A 17 -43.85 10.37 -20.98
CA GLN A 17 -44.02 11.82 -20.89
C GLN A 17 -43.32 12.44 -19.69
N LEU A 18 -43.29 11.75 -18.52
CA LEU A 18 -42.53 12.16 -17.35
C LEU A 18 -41.02 12.11 -17.61
N ILE A 19 -40.53 11.04 -18.25
CA ILE A 19 -39.12 10.91 -18.62
C ILE A 19 -38.70 11.99 -19.60
N ARG A 20 -39.51 12.29 -20.62
CA ARG A 20 -39.24 13.39 -21.58
C ARG A 20 -39.28 14.76 -20.91
N ARG A 21 -40.20 15.00 -19.97
CA ARG A 21 -40.22 16.25 -19.18
C ARG A 21 -38.98 16.36 -18.32
N GLN A 22 -38.58 15.30 -17.63
CA GLN A 22 -37.31 15.27 -16.86
C GLN A 22 -36.09 15.45 -17.76
N GLN A 23 -36.08 14.93 -18.98
CA GLN A 23 -35.02 15.17 -19.96
C GLN A 23 -35.02 16.61 -20.49
N GLN A 24 -36.17 17.20 -20.76
CA GLN A 24 -36.30 18.61 -21.17
C GLN A 24 -35.95 19.59 -20.05
N ASP A 25 -36.30 19.29 -18.79
CA ASP A 25 -35.88 20.06 -17.62
C ASP A 25 -34.37 19.90 -17.30
N ASN A 26 -33.73 18.86 -17.84
CA ASN A 26 -32.28 18.63 -17.72
C ASN A 26 -31.45 19.16 -18.90
N ASP A 27 -32.08 19.59 -20.00
CA ASP A 27 -31.41 20.21 -21.14
C ASP A 27 -30.75 21.53 -20.70
N GLY A 28 -29.41 21.50 -20.57
CA GLY A 28 -28.59 22.63 -20.12
C GLY A 28 -28.07 22.54 -18.68
N LEU A 29 -28.44 21.52 -17.90
CA LEU A 29 -27.92 21.31 -16.56
C LEU A 29 -26.64 20.45 -16.59
N GLN A 30 -25.54 20.97 -16.06
CA GLN A 30 -24.33 20.20 -15.84
C GLN A 30 -24.20 19.84 -14.35
N ASN A 31 -23.93 18.57 -14.08
CA ASN A 31 -23.57 18.09 -12.74
C ASN A 31 -22.07 17.84 -12.68
N LYS A 32 -21.38 18.44 -11.70
CA LYS A 32 -19.97 18.18 -11.42
C LYS A 32 -19.83 17.64 -10.01
N ASP A 33 -19.03 16.60 -9.88
CA ASP A 33 -18.76 15.94 -8.60
C ASP A 33 -17.87 16.83 -7.72
N ILE A 34 -18.25 16.95 -6.47
CA ILE A 34 -17.43 17.51 -5.38
C ILE A 34 -17.01 16.35 -4.45
N GLY A 35 -17.96 15.56 -4.00
CA GLY A 35 -17.85 14.33 -3.26
C GLY A 35 -16.55 14.14 -2.47
N GLN A 36 -15.86 13.05 -2.72
CA GLN A 36 -14.59 12.77 -2.03
C GLN A 36 -13.42 13.70 -2.44
N ALA A 37 -13.55 14.40 -3.60
CA ALA A 37 -12.52 15.35 -4.03
C ALA A 37 -12.41 16.55 -3.05
N LEU A 38 -13.50 16.88 -2.33
CA LEU A 38 -13.51 17.89 -1.27
C LEU A 38 -12.49 17.60 -0.16
N LEU A 39 -12.32 16.34 0.19
CA LEU A 39 -11.38 15.93 1.24
C LEU A 39 -9.94 16.35 0.90
N MET A 40 -9.49 15.98 -0.30
CA MET A 40 -8.14 16.31 -0.75
C MET A 40 -7.98 17.80 -1.04
N ALA A 41 -8.95 18.41 -1.70
CA ALA A 41 -8.90 19.83 -2.01
C ALA A 41 -8.84 20.70 -0.73
N GLY A 42 -9.65 20.35 0.28
CA GLY A 42 -9.60 21.00 1.58
C GLY A 42 -8.25 20.86 2.26
N PHE A 43 -7.67 19.65 2.26
CA PHE A 43 -6.35 19.40 2.81
C PHE A 43 -5.25 20.23 2.11
N LEU A 44 -5.27 20.26 0.77
CA LEU A 44 -4.28 21.03 -0.01
C LEU A 44 -4.43 22.54 0.20
N ALA A 45 -5.65 23.03 0.34
CA ALA A 45 -5.93 24.44 0.63
C ALA A 45 -5.49 24.82 2.06
N ASP A 46 -5.83 23.98 3.05
CA ASP A 46 -5.49 24.21 4.46
C ASP A 46 -3.97 24.20 4.69
N THR A 47 -3.26 23.29 4.04
CA THR A 47 -1.79 23.21 4.10
C THR A 47 -1.08 24.17 3.16
N LYS A 48 -1.81 24.98 2.38
CA LYS A 48 -1.25 25.89 1.36
C LYS A 48 -0.28 25.18 0.42
N PHE A 49 -0.65 23.96 0.01
CA PHE A 49 0.22 23.07 -0.77
C PHE A 49 0.73 23.73 -2.06
N ILE A 50 -0.14 24.45 -2.78
CA ILE A 50 0.24 25.10 -4.05
C ILE A 50 1.37 26.10 -3.81
N ASP A 51 1.20 27.00 -2.85
CA ASP A 51 2.23 28.00 -2.50
C ASP A 51 3.51 27.33 -2.00
N PHE A 52 3.37 26.26 -1.21
CA PHE A 52 4.50 25.48 -0.70
C PHE A 52 5.33 24.88 -1.83
N ALA A 53 4.68 24.24 -2.82
CA ALA A 53 5.33 23.61 -3.97
C ALA A 53 5.94 24.67 -4.90
N ASP A 54 5.21 25.73 -5.21
CA ASP A 54 5.66 26.79 -6.12
C ASP A 54 6.82 27.63 -5.57
N ALA A 55 6.95 27.70 -4.24
CA ALA A 55 8.10 28.35 -3.60
C ALA A 55 9.41 27.54 -3.72
N ARG A 56 9.31 26.25 -4.01
CA ARG A 56 10.44 25.30 -4.05
C ARG A 56 10.79 24.81 -5.44
N LEU A 57 9.78 24.51 -6.22
CA LEU A 57 9.98 24.02 -7.58
C LEU A 57 10.44 25.16 -8.50
N PRO A 58 11.46 24.94 -9.33
CA PRO A 58 11.99 25.99 -10.19
C PRO A 58 10.94 26.42 -11.22
N LYS A 59 10.82 27.73 -11.41
CA LYS A 59 10.00 28.31 -12.48
C LYS A 59 10.73 28.09 -13.80
N THR A 60 10.31 27.07 -14.54
CA THR A 60 10.91 26.68 -15.83
C THR A 60 10.02 27.10 -16.98
N GLY A 61 10.62 27.61 -18.06
CA GLY A 61 9.94 27.99 -19.28
C GLY A 61 9.80 29.50 -19.51
N LYS A 62 9.30 29.87 -20.69
CA LYS A 62 8.98 31.27 -21.01
C LYS A 62 7.75 31.69 -20.22
N THR A 63 7.93 32.63 -19.30
CA THR A 63 6.91 33.13 -18.38
C THR A 63 5.58 33.51 -19.04
N ASP A 64 5.61 33.93 -20.29
CA ASP A 64 4.41 34.40 -21.02
C ASP A 64 3.49 33.27 -21.54
N LYS A 65 3.88 31.99 -21.37
CA LYS A 65 3.12 30.82 -21.84
C LYS A 65 2.72 29.86 -20.70
N ILE A 66 3.11 30.13 -19.47
CA ILE A 66 2.77 29.27 -18.35
C ILE A 66 1.38 29.67 -17.84
N VAL A 67 0.39 28.82 -18.14
CA VAL A 67 -1.00 29.00 -17.69
C VAL A 67 -1.20 28.45 -16.28
N LEU A 68 -0.46 27.37 -15.92
CA LEU A 68 -0.53 26.68 -14.64
C LEU A 68 0.84 26.60 -13.98
N SER A 69 0.90 26.87 -12.68
CA SER A 69 2.11 26.60 -11.88
C SER A 69 2.29 25.10 -11.64
N HIS A 70 3.53 24.68 -11.29
CA HIS A 70 3.79 23.28 -10.94
C HIS A 70 2.99 22.83 -9.70
N GLY A 71 2.86 23.70 -8.70
CA GLY A 71 2.02 23.44 -7.53
C GLY A 71 0.56 23.21 -7.88
N GLN A 72 -0.01 24.00 -8.80
CA GLN A 72 -1.37 23.80 -9.28
C GLN A 72 -1.52 22.46 -10.01
N VAL A 73 -0.59 22.10 -10.88
CA VAL A 73 -0.62 20.83 -11.61
C VAL A 73 -0.54 19.65 -10.63
N LEU A 74 0.37 19.69 -9.68
CA LEU A 74 0.49 18.63 -8.67
C LEU A 74 -0.76 18.54 -7.78
N ALA A 75 -1.36 19.67 -7.42
CA ALA A 75 -2.63 19.70 -6.67
C ALA A 75 -3.79 19.08 -7.47
N ILE A 76 -3.90 19.38 -8.76
CA ILE A 76 -4.87 18.77 -9.66
C ILE A 76 -4.69 17.25 -9.70
N LEU A 77 -3.45 16.77 -9.90
CA LEU A 77 -3.15 15.34 -9.93
C LEU A 77 -3.49 14.66 -8.61
N LEU A 78 -3.21 15.28 -7.46
CA LEU A 78 -3.56 14.78 -6.12
C LEU A 78 -5.07 14.66 -5.93
N VAL A 79 -5.84 15.68 -6.32
CA VAL A 79 -7.31 15.65 -6.21
C VAL A 79 -7.90 14.55 -7.10
N VAL A 80 -7.43 14.43 -8.35
CA VAL A 80 -7.89 13.38 -9.27
C VAL A 80 -7.51 11.99 -8.78
N LEU A 81 -6.28 11.81 -8.30
CA LEU A 81 -5.80 10.57 -7.75
C LEU A 81 -6.65 10.12 -6.54
N PHE A 82 -6.86 11.04 -5.59
CA PHE A 82 -7.62 10.77 -4.37
C PHE A 82 -9.13 10.56 -4.64
N SER A 83 -9.65 11.09 -5.73
CA SER A 83 -11.04 10.85 -6.15
C SER A 83 -11.31 9.40 -6.58
N GLY A 84 -10.29 8.54 -6.62
CA GLY A 84 -10.39 7.13 -6.99
C GLY A 84 -10.75 6.88 -8.46
N GLN A 85 -10.73 7.94 -9.27
CA GLN A 85 -11.09 7.88 -10.70
C GLN A 85 -9.85 7.89 -11.61
N TYR A 86 -8.65 8.01 -11.05
CA TYR A 86 -7.42 8.09 -11.84
C TYR A 86 -7.02 6.71 -12.38
N ARG A 87 -6.88 6.61 -13.70
CA ARG A 87 -6.37 5.40 -14.35
C ARG A 87 -5.14 5.69 -15.20
N SER A 88 -5.12 6.83 -15.90
CA SER A 88 -3.97 7.26 -16.70
C SER A 88 -4.04 8.77 -16.96
N LEU A 89 -2.91 9.38 -17.33
CA LEU A 89 -2.88 10.78 -17.78
C LEU A 89 -3.69 10.99 -19.07
N LEU A 90 -3.89 9.95 -19.88
CA LEU A 90 -4.70 10.03 -21.11
C LEU A 90 -6.18 10.29 -20.83
N SER A 91 -6.74 9.72 -19.78
CA SER A 91 -8.13 9.92 -19.38
C SER A 91 -8.35 11.15 -18.47
N LEU A 92 -7.29 11.93 -18.18
CA LEU A 92 -7.31 13.01 -17.20
C LEU A 92 -8.36 14.08 -17.52
N GLN A 93 -8.40 14.57 -18.76
CA GLN A 93 -9.33 15.64 -19.17
C GLN A 93 -10.80 15.20 -19.04
N GLY A 94 -11.11 13.97 -19.44
CA GLY A 94 -12.46 13.41 -19.30
C GLY A 94 -12.92 13.29 -17.84
N LYS A 95 -11.98 13.16 -16.90
CA LYS A 95 -12.29 13.14 -15.45
C LYS A 95 -12.39 14.53 -14.87
N LEU A 96 -11.50 15.43 -15.25
CA LEU A 96 -11.54 16.83 -14.83
C LEU A 96 -12.85 17.50 -15.25
N SER A 97 -13.38 17.14 -16.43
CA SER A 97 -14.67 17.67 -16.88
C SER A 97 -15.85 17.30 -15.96
N LYS A 98 -15.73 16.19 -15.23
CA LYS A 98 -16.75 15.71 -14.27
C LYS A 98 -16.57 16.28 -12.86
N LEU A 99 -15.40 16.83 -12.52
CA LEU A 99 -15.10 17.41 -11.22
C LEU A 99 -15.30 18.93 -11.21
N ALA A 100 -15.66 19.48 -10.06
CA ALA A 100 -15.73 20.93 -9.84
C ALA A 100 -14.33 21.53 -9.53
N ILE A 101 -13.32 21.18 -10.35
CA ILE A 101 -11.90 21.37 -10.04
C ILE A 101 -11.50 22.83 -9.85
N HIS A 102 -12.11 23.76 -10.60
CA HIS A 102 -11.82 25.19 -10.49
C HIS A 102 -12.17 25.74 -9.11
N GLY A 103 -13.38 25.45 -8.63
CA GLY A 103 -13.80 25.87 -7.30
C GLY A 103 -13.03 25.18 -6.19
N LEU A 104 -12.81 23.86 -6.33
CA LEU A 104 -12.10 23.08 -5.33
C LEU A 104 -10.66 23.54 -5.12
N LEU A 105 -9.95 23.96 -6.17
CA LEU A 105 -8.56 24.41 -6.09
C LEU A 105 -8.37 25.91 -6.27
N GLY A 106 -9.44 26.69 -6.38
CA GLY A 106 -9.37 28.13 -6.60
C GLY A 106 -8.63 28.51 -7.90
N LEU A 107 -8.76 27.68 -8.93
CA LEU A 107 -8.09 27.95 -10.20
C LEU A 107 -8.71 29.18 -10.89
N ALA A 108 -7.87 29.95 -11.57
CA ALA A 108 -8.33 31.11 -12.31
C ALA A 108 -9.34 30.72 -13.40
N PRO A 109 -10.39 31.56 -13.64
CA PRO A 109 -11.45 31.21 -14.60
C PRO A 109 -10.98 31.04 -16.04
N GLU A 110 -9.84 31.64 -16.37
CA GLU A 110 -9.21 31.61 -17.70
C GLU A 110 -8.58 30.24 -17.99
N ILE A 111 -8.28 29.45 -16.96
CA ILE A 111 -7.69 28.11 -17.09
C ILE A 111 -8.77 27.18 -17.64
N ARG A 112 -8.53 26.63 -18.82
CA ARG A 112 -9.44 25.66 -19.45
C ARG A 112 -9.00 24.22 -19.08
N ILE A 113 -9.93 23.27 -19.14
CA ILE A 113 -9.61 21.85 -18.93
C ILE A 113 -8.56 21.36 -19.94
N GLU A 114 -8.61 21.89 -21.18
CA GLU A 114 -7.66 21.58 -22.25
C GLU A 114 -6.24 22.06 -21.95
N ASP A 115 -6.09 23.12 -21.14
CA ASP A 115 -4.77 23.63 -20.71
C ASP A 115 -4.10 22.67 -19.72
N ILE A 116 -4.86 21.77 -19.08
CA ILE A 116 -4.39 20.70 -18.21
C ILE A 116 -4.09 19.49 -19.09
N SER A 117 -3.13 19.63 -19.99
CA SER A 117 -2.75 18.58 -20.92
C SER A 117 -1.82 17.54 -20.26
N ARG A 118 -1.71 16.38 -20.92
CA ARG A 118 -0.75 15.34 -20.52
C ARG A 118 0.68 15.87 -20.47
N ASP A 119 1.06 16.70 -21.43
CA ASP A 119 2.43 17.22 -21.52
C ASP A 119 2.74 18.18 -20.38
N VAL A 120 1.79 19.06 -20.02
CA VAL A 120 1.90 19.96 -18.85
C VAL A 120 2.05 19.16 -17.57
N CYS A 121 1.26 18.10 -17.40
CA CYS A 121 1.34 17.21 -16.24
C CYS A 121 2.70 16.46 -16.21
N SER A 122 3.10 15.90 -17.33
CA SER A 122 4.37 15.18 -17.45
C SER A 122 5.56 16.08 -17.16
N PHE A 123 5.56 17.30 -17.69
CA PHE A 123 6.61 18.27 -17.44
C PHE A 123 6.71 18.66 -15.96
N SER A 124 5.58 18.87 -15.28
CA SER A 124 5.58 19.18 -13.85
C SER A 124 6.09 18.00 -13.00
N LEU A 125 5.81 16.77 -13.41
CA LEU A 125 6.37 15.58 -12.76
C LEU A 125 7.89 15.48 -12.98
N ASP A 126 8.40 15.80 -14.18
CA ASP A 126 9.83 15.81 -14.46
C ASP A 126 10.56 16.87 -13.61
N VAL A 127 9.98 18.08 -13.47
CA VAL A 127 10.50 19.14 -12.58
C VAL A 127 10.50 18.71 -11.11
N LEU A 128 9.46 18.02 -10.65
CA LEU A 128 9.42 17.44 -9.30
C LEU A 128 10.55 16.43 -9.10
N TRP A 129 10.78 15.57 -10.09
CA TRP A 129 11.84 14.59 -10.02
C TRP A 129 13.24 15.21 -9.96
N GLU A 130 13.48 16.22 -10.77
CA GLU A 130 14.75 16.98 -10.78
C GLU A 130 15.01 17.68 -9.44
N TYR A 131 13.98 18.28 -8.82
CA TYR A 131 14.09 18.87 -7.50
C TYR A 131 14.43 17.84 -6.43
N GLY A 132 13.79 16.69 -6.46
CA GLY A 132 13.97 15.59 -5.52
C GLY A 132 12.72 15.22 -4.77
N CYS A 133 12.09 14.11 -5.17
CA CYS A 133 10.87 13.60 -4.54
C CYS A 133 11.00 13.42 -3.03
N ALA A 134 12.07 12.75 -2.57
CA ALA A 134 12.29 12.52 -1.14
C ALA A 134 12.47 13.82 -0.35
N GLN A 135 13.23 14.79 -0.90
CA GLN A 135 13.45 16.07 -0.26
C GLN A 135 12.15 16.87 -0.10
N LEU A 136 11.37 17.03 -1.20
CA LEU A 136 10.11 17.78 -1.13
C LEU A 136 9.10 17.09 -0.22
N PHE A 137 9.11 15.75 -0.18
CA PHE A 137 8.24 14.98 0.71
C PHE A 137 8.55 15.23 2.19
N GLU A 138 9.83 15.16 2.56
CA GLU A 138 10.31 15.40 3.92
C GLU A 138 9.95 16.82 4.40
N GLU A 139 10.22 17.83 3.58
CA GLU A 139 9.90 19.21 3.87
C GLU A 139 8.39 19.44 4.05
N TYR A 140 7.57 18.84 3.16
CA TYR A 140 6.12 18.96 3.23
C TYR A 140 5.54 18.20 4.43
N GLY A 141 5.98 16.97 4.65
CA GLY A 141 5.56 16.14 5.79
C GLY A 141 5.84 16.83 7.13
N ALA A 142 7.02 17.43 7.27
CA ALA A 142 7.37 18.19 8.47
C ALA A 142 6.50 19.44 8.67
N ALA A 143 6.19 20.18 7.58
CA ALA A 143 5.31 21.34 7.64
C ALA A 143 3.88 20.94 8.06
N VAL A 144 3.33 19.86 7.50
CA VAL A 144 2.02 19.31 7.86
C VAL A 144 2.00 18.85 9.32
N TYR A 145 3.02 18.12 9.74
CA TYR A 145 3.12 17.62 11.11
C TYR A 145 3.08 18.75 12.14
N LYS A 146 3.81 19.84 11.86
CA LYS A 146 3.82 21.05 12.69
C LYS A 146 2.47 21.77 12.67
N GLN A 147 1.85 21.94 11.50
CA GLN A 147 0.59 22.67 11.35
C GLN A 147 -0.55 22.03 12.15
N TYR A 148 -0.68 20.73 12.11
CA TYR A 148 -1.75 20.01 12.81
C TYR A 148 -1.43 19.69 14.27
N ASN A 149 -0.28 20.14 14.78
CA ASN A 149 0.17 19.91 16.16
C ASN A 149 -0.03 18.44 16.58
N LEU A 150 0.59 17.53 15.83
CA LEU A 150 0.38 16.10 15.98
C LEU A 150 1.14 15.48 17.17
N GLY A 151 1.79 16.32 17.97
CA GLY A 151 2.58 15.95 19.12
C GLY A 151 4.07 15.83 18.78
N GLU A 152 4.81 15.08 19.61
CA GLU A 152 6.23 14.79 19.39
C GLU A 152 6.41 13.43 18.71
N CYS A 153 7.12 13.42 17.59
CA CYS A 153 7.53 12.18 16.93
C CYS A 153 8.72 11.58 17.69
N THR A 154 8.46 10.67 18.60
CA THR A 154 9.50 9.98 19.37
C THR A 154 9.93 8.64 18.77
N GLU A 155 9.11 8.06 17.91
CA GLU A 155 9.30 6.75 17.28
C GLU A 155 9.04 6.85 15.78
N ALA A 156 10.03 6.46 14.97
CA ALA A 156 9.84 6.24 13.54
C ALA A 156 9.81 4.75 13.24
N HIS A 157 8.83 4.31 12.48
CA HIS A 157 8.71 2.93 12.01
C HIS A 157 9.13 2.85 10.55
N LEU A 158 10.05 1.95 10.24
CA LEU A 158 10.58 1.72 8.90
C LEU A 158 10.17 0.35 8.38
N ASP A 159 9.52 0.33 7.24
CA ASP A 159 9.21 -0.89 6.50
C ASP A 159 9.27 -0.64 5.00
N SER A 160 9.29 -1.72 4.22
CA SER A 160 9.34 -1.69 2.76
C SER A 160 8.18 -2.43 2.14
N THR A 161 7.78 -1.97 0.95
CA THR A 161 6.85 -2.68 0.09
C THR A 161 7.28 -2.64 -1.37
N ASN A 162 6.62 -3.43 -2.23
CA ASN A 162 6.86 -3.41 -3.66
C ASN A 162 5.64 -2.86 -4.38
N TYR A 163 5.87 -2.08 -5.45
CA TYR A 163 4.85 -1.72 -6.41
C TYR A 163 5.17 -2.35 -7.75
N ILE A 164 4.21 -3.08 -8.28
CA ILE A 164 4.31 -3.82 -9.53
C ILE A 164 3.99 -2.87 -10.68
N THR A 165 4.77 -2.96 -11.74
CA THR A 165 4.57 -2.18 -12.97
C THR A 165 4.35 -3.11 -14.15
N TYR A 166 3.42 -2.74 -15.01
CA TYR A 166 3.11 -3.48 -16.24
C TYR A 166 3.82 -2.78 -17.41
N HIS A 167 5.01 -3.24 -17.74
CA HIS A 167 5.85 -2.58 -18.74
C HIS A 167 5.84 -3.27 -20.11
N SER A 168 5.38 -4.52 -20.21
CA SER A 168 5.56 -5.36 -21.40
C SER A 168 4.31 -6.05 -21.92
N GLU A 169 3.16 -5.89 -21.29
CA GLU A 169 1.93 -6.54 -21.74
C GLU A 169 1.14 -5.63 -22.67
N SER A 170 0.47 -6.23 -23.66
CA SER A 170 -0.48 -5.51 -24.51
C SER A 170 -1.51 -4.78 -23.66
N PRO A 171 -1.87 -3.54 -23.97
CA PRO A 171 -2.93 -2.83 -23.28
C PRO A 171 -4.24 -3.63 -23.17
N ALA A 172 -4.54 -4.48 -24.15
CA ALA A 172 -5.74 -5.33 -24.17
C ALA A 172 -5.74 -6.41 -23.09
N ASP A 173 -4.55 -6.92 -22.69
CA ASP A 173 -4.42 -7.96 -21.64
C ASP A 173 -4.57 -7.39 -20.23
N LEU A 174 -4.62 -6.06 -20.12
CA LEU A 174 -4.67 -5.33 -18.85
C LEU A 174 -6.06 -4.81 -18.50
N ALA A 175 -7.03 -5.02 -19.37
CA ALA A 175 -8.41 -4.59 -19.17
C ALA A 175 -9.11 -5.48 -18.12
N GLU A 176 -9.61 -4.87 -17.05
CA GLU A 176 -10.41 -5.57 -16.04
C GLU A 176 -11.90 -5.66 -16.44
N THR A 177 -12.34 -4.76 -17.35
CA THR A 177 -13.71 -4.72 -17.87
C THR A 177 -13.71 -4.54 -19.39
N PRO A 178 -14.80 -4.90 -20.10
CA PRO A 178 -14.94 -4.63 -21.54
C PRO A 178 -14.87 -3.14 -21.88
N GLU A 179 -15.27 -2.26 -20.96
CA GLU A 179 -15.18 -0.80 -21.11
C GLU A 179 -13.74 -0.32 -21.00
N ASP A 180 -12.94 -0.91 -20.09
CA ASP A 180 -11.50 -0.66 -19.98
C ASP A 180 -10.77 -1.10 -21.26
N ALA A 181 -11.14 -2.25 -21.83
CA ALA A 181 -10.56 -2.76 -23.09
C ALA A 181 -10.87 -1.81 -24.27
N ALA A 182 -12.08 -1.28 -24.34
CA ALA A 182 -12.47 -0.34 -25.39
C ALA A 182 -11.76 1.02 -25.25
N GLU A 183 -11.58 1.51 -24.02
CA GLU A 183 -10.84 2.75 -23.73
C GLU A 183 -9.34 2.61 -24.03
N ILE A 184 -8.76 1.44 -23.75
CA ILE A 184 -7.36 1.12 -24.03
C ILE A 184 -7.13 0.88 -25.53
N ALA A 185 -8.06 0.20 -26.22
CA ALA A 185 -7.96 -0.08 -27.66
C ALA A 185 -8.18 1.15 -28.54
N ALA A 186 -8.84 2.19 -28.01
CA ALA A 186 -9.03 3.47 -28.72
C ALA A 186 -7.77 4.37 -28.70
N GLN A 187 -6.69 3.95 -28.04
CA GLN A 187 -5.43 4.70 -27.97
C GLN A 187 -4.59 4.46 -29.24
N ASP A 188 -4.19 5.54 -29.90
CA ASP A 188 -3.37 5.49 -31.11
C ASP A 188 -1.96 4.99 -30.78
N PRO A 189 -1.48 3.91 -31.44
CA PRO A 189 -0.11 3.41 -31.27
C PRO A 189 0.98 4.45 -31.53
N ASP A 190 0.72 5.42 -32.42
CA ASP A 190 1.67 6.47 -32.79
C ASP A 190 1.85 7.56 -31.71
N GLU A 191 0.86 7.74 -30.80
CA GLU A 191 0.99 8.63 -29.64
C GLU A 191 2.01 8.11 -28.60
N VAL A 192 2.31 6.82 -28.64
CA VAL A 192 3.26 6.15 -27.73
C VAL A 192 4.71 6.48 -28.10
N GLU A 193 5.00 6.73 -29.38
CA GLU A 193 6.35 7.02 -29.91
C GLU A 193 6.83 8.46 -29.63
N ILE A 194 5.89 9.40 -29.42
CA ILE A 194 6.24 10.83 -29.16
C ILE A 194 6.87 11.01 -27.76
N LEU A 195 6.61 10.10 -26.80
CA LEU A 195 7.20 10.16 -25.45
C LEU A 195 8.71 9.86 -25.41
N GLU A 196 9.25 9.18 -26.42
CA GLU A 196 10.69 8.86 -26.49
C GLU A 196 11.55 10.04 -26.99
N ARG A 197 10.94 11.05 -27.66
CA ARG A 197 11.70 12.17 -28.25
C ARG A 197 11.95 13.36 -27.32
N VAL A 198 11.29 13.46 -26.19
CA VAL A 198 11.48 14.59 -25.25
C VAL A 198 12.60 14.36 -24.24
N SER A 199 13.12 13.13 -24.12
CA SER A 199 14.13 12.77 -23.11
C SER A 199 15.59 13.05 -23.51
N SER A 200 15.87 13.70 -24.64
CA SER A 200 17.25 13.86 -25.16
C SER A 200 17.84 15.26 -25.06
N THR A 201 17.26 16.19 -24.30
CA THR A 201 17.93 17.46 -23.99
C THR A 201 18.39 17.47 -22.53
N THR A 202 19.44 16.68 -22.23
CA THR A 202 20.23 16.84 -21.01
C THR A 202 21.05 18.12 -21.14
N SER A 203 20.74 19.12 -20.33
CA SER A 203 21.64 20.23 -20.05
C SER A 203 22.87 19.67 -19.32
N GLU A 204 24.05 19.81 -19.93
CA GLU A 204 25.34 19.54 -19.30
C GLU A 204 25.47 20.39 -18.02
N GLY A 205 25.42 19.75 -16.85
CA GLY A 205 25.65 20.41 -15.57
C GLY A 205 24.84 19.93 -14.37
N ALA A 206 23.82 19.09 -14.55
CA ALA A 206 23.09 18.50 -13.42
C ALA A 206 23.82 17.26 -12.89
N THR A 207 24.08 17.19 -11.59
CA THR A 207 24.47 15.95 -10.91
C THR A 207 23.42 14.90 -11.25
N SER A 208 23.78 13.90 -12.04
CA SER A 208 22.86 12.90 -12.54
C SER A 208 22.28 12.10 -11.36
N ARG A 209 21.06 12.46 -10.93
CA ARG A 209 20.30 11.67 -9.96
C ARG A 209 20.03 10.32 -10.60
N LYS A 210 20.34 9.25 -9.88
CA LYS A 210 20.10 7.90 -10.38
C LYS A 210 18.61 7.57 -10.31
N GLU A 211 18.02 7.25 -11.43
CA GLU A 211 16.65 6.77 -11.53
C GLU A 211 16.50 5.38 -10.84
N PRO A 212 15.39 5.14 -10.12
CA PRO A 212 15.09 3.81 -9.59
C PRO A 212 14.73 2.88 -10.75
N ARG A 213 15.44 1.77 -10.90
CA ARG A 213 15.21 0.84 -12.00
C ARG A 213 14.06 -0.10 -11.74
N LEU A 214 13.20 -0.24 -12.75
CA LEU A 214 12.19 -1.27 -12.81
C LEU A 214 12.85 -2.63 -13.07
N THR A 215 12.88 -3.51 -12.08
CA THR A 215 13.58 -4.79 -12.17
C THR A 215 12.71 -5.92 -11.63
N TYR A 216 13.01 -7.14 -12.10
CA TYR A 216 12.42 -8.34 -11.52
C TYR A 216 13.07 -8.62 -10.17
N GLY A 217 12.26 -8.84 -9.15
CA GLY A 217 12.71 -9.08 -7.79
C GLY A 217 11.77 -10.00 -7.01
N LYS A 218 12.03 -10.14 -5.71
CA LYS A 218 11.15 -10.90 -4.82
C LYS A 218 9.91 -10.07 -4.51
N SER A 219 8.84 -10.29 -5.28
CA SER A 219 7.55 -9.64 -5.02
C SER A 219 6.98 -10.06 -3.66
N LYS A 220 6.61 -9.08 -2.83
CA LYS A 220 5.88 -9.32 -1.58
C LYS A 220 4.42 -9.72 -1.83
N ASP A 221 3.89 -9.39 -3.02
CA ASP A 221 2.51 -9.71 -3.44
C ASP A 221 2.43 -11.02 -4.25
N GLY A 222 3.55 -11.74 -4.43
CA GLY A 222 3.61 -13.05 -5.08
C GLY A 222 3.74 -13.04 -6.61
N HIS A 223 3.83 -11.86 -7.23
CA HIS A 223 3.99 -11.69 -8.68
C HIS A 223 5.47 -11.56 -9.04
N HIS A 224 6.15 -12.70 -9.19
CA HIS A 224 7.59 -12.74 -9.49
C HIS A 224 7.90 -12.53 -10.98
N GLU A 225 6.89 -12.64 -11.83
CA GLU A 225 6.92 -12.49 -13.28
C GLU A 225 6.88 -11.02 -13.74
N LEU A 226 6.57 -10.09 -12.85
CA LEU A 226 6.39 -8.68 -13.17
C LEU A 226 7.54 -7.82 -12.65
N ALA A 227 7.87 -6.78 -13.40
CA ALA A 227 8.83 -5.77 -12.96
C ALA A 227 8.23 -4.93 -11.82
N LEU A 228 9.07 -4.54 -10.88
CA LEU A 228 8.65 -3.80 -9.69
C LEU A 228 9.69 -2.77 -9.25
N VAL A 229 9.26 -1.85 -8.40
CA VAL A 229 10.12 -0.97 -7.59
C VAL A 229 9.89 -1.27 -6.11
N SER A 230 10.91 -1.04 -5.30
CA SER A 230 10.82 -1.14 -3.84
C SER A 230 10.66 0.24 -3.22
N VAL A 231 9.72 0.38 -2.30
CA VAL A 231 9.45 1.63 -1.58
C VAL A 231 9.64 1.41 -0.10
N TYR A 232 10.32 2.35 0.53
CA TYR A 232 10.67 2.37 1.95
C TYR A 232 10.04 3.59 2.59
N ASN A 233 9.23 3.39 3.63
CA ASN A 233 8.60 4.47 4.37
C ASN A 233 9.06 4.52 5.81
N PHE A 234 9.33 5.75 6.26
CA PHE A 234 9.38 6.10 7.67
C PHE A 234 8.04 6.70 8.07
N CYS A 235 7.41 6.16 9.09
CA CYS A 235 6.13 6.64 9.60
C CYS A 235 6.26 6.93 11.09
N ASP A 236 5.56 7.95 11.58
CA ASP A 236 5.42 8.13 13.03
C ASP A 236 4.62 6.97 13.64
N GLY A 237 5.16 6.37 14.69
CA GLY A 237 4.58 5.19 15.32
C GLY A 237 3.24 5.44 16.02
N HIS A 238 2.95 6.67 16.40
CA HIS A 238 1.73 7.03 17.13
C HIS A 238 0.59 7.47 16.21
N THR A 239 0.90 8.29 15.23
CA THR A 239 -0.11 8.87 14.32
C THR A 239 -0.24 8.10 13.00
N GLY A 240 0.78 7.33 12.63
CA GLY A 240 0.84 6.62 11.36
C GLY A 240 1.17 7.51 10.15
N ILE A 241 1.51 8.78 10.40
CA ILE A 241 1.78 9.71 9.33
C ILE A 241 3.13 9.40 8.68
N PRO A 242 3.17 9.29 7.34
CA PRO A 242 4.43 9.14 6.63
C PRO A 242 5.33 10.36 6.84
N LEU A 243 6.54 10.13 7.34
CA LEU A 243 7.57 11.16 7.55
C LEU A 243 8.46 11.30 6.33
N LEU A 244 8.76 10.18 5.69
CA LEU A 244 9.56 10.10 4.48
C LEU A 244 9.24 8.85 3.68
N SER A 245 9.33 8.98 2.35
CA SER A 245 9.21 7.87 1.39
C SER A 245 10.37 7.89 0.41
N VAL A 246 11.02 6.74 0.22
CA VAL A 246 12.15 6.57 -0.69
C VAL A 246 11.88 5.41 -1.64
N VAL A 247 12.06 5.64 -2.95
CA VAL A 247 11.94 4.61 -4.00
C VAL A 247 13.31 4.09 -4.36
N LYS A 248 13.44 2.78 -4.49
CA LYS A 248 14.67 2.06 -4.86
C LYS A 248 14.40 1.04 -5.96
N ASP A 249 15.48 0.53 -6.55
CA ASP A 249 15.44 -0.55 -7.54
C ASP A 249 14.60 -1.73 -7.03
N GLY A 250 13.85 -2.40 -7.90
CA GLY A 250 12.95 -3.48 -7.51
C GLY A 250 13.65 -4.71 -6.94
N ASN A 251 14.91 -4.95 -7.31
CA ASN A 251 15.73 -6.03 -6.78
C ASN A 251 16.65 -5.59 -5.63
N ALA A 252 16.45 -4.40 -5.07
CA ALA A 252 17.23 -3.91 -3.95
C ALA A 252 17.07 -4.83 -2.72
N SER A 253 18.16 -5.07 -2.01
CA SER A 253 18.16 -5.86 -0.78
C SER A 253 17.70 -4.99 0.40
N ASP A 254 16.64 -5.37 1.10
CA ASP A 254 16.15 -4.65 2.28
C ASP A 254 17.28 -4.40 3.28
N LYS A 255 18.15 -5.38 3.53
CA LYS A 255 19.27 -5.26 4.47
C LYS A 255 20.25 -4.15 4.09
N THR A 256 20.59 -4.04 2.81
CA THR A 256 21.51 -3.01 2.29
C THR A 256 20.87 -1.64 2.31
N VAL A 257 19.60 -1.57 1.88
CA VAL A 257 18.86 -0.30 1.85
C VAL A 257 18.59 0.23 3.24
N PHE A 258 18.22 -0.61 4.19
CA PHE A 258 18.01 -0.18 5.57
C PHE A 258 19.26 0.42 6.19
N ALA A 259 20.44 -0.18 5.96
CA ALA A 259 21.70 0.36 6.43
C ALA A 259 22.02 1.72 5.78
N GLU A 260 21.78 1.85 4.47
CA GLU A 260 21.94 3.11 3.74
C GLU A 260 20.99 4.20 4.29
N LEU A 261 19.70 3.88 4.47
CA LEU A 261 18.69 4.81 4.96
C LEU A 261 18.99 5.26 6.40
N ALA A 262 19.43 4.34 7.26
CA ALA A 262 19.86 4.68 8.61
C ALA A 262 21.03 5.67 8.62
N LYS A 263 21.93 5.58 7.64
CA LYS A 263 23.09 6.46 7.50
C LYS A 263 22.74 7.83 6.90
N THR A 264 21.89 7.85 5.87
CA THR A 264 21.68 9.06 5.05
C THR A 264 20.41 9.81 5.41
N VAL A 265 19.33 9.09 5.72
CA VAL A 265 17.98 9.65 5.91
C VAL A 265 17.72 9.98 7.37
N LEU A 266 18.12 9.13 8.30
CA LEU A 266 17.81 9.33 9.70
C LEU A 266 18.36 10.63 10.28
N PRO A 267 19.60 11.08 9.98
CA PRO A 267 20.08 12.39 10.39
C PRO A 267 19.30 13.57 9.77
N ALA A 268 18.76 13.40 8.56
CA ALA A 268 17.93 14.40 7.91
C ALA A 268 16.56 14.52 8.62
N LEU A 269 15.92 13.40 8.92
CA LEU A 269 14.66 13.38 9.69
C LEU A 269 14.80 14.04 11.06
N GLN A 270 15.91 13.85 11.76
CA GLN A 270 16.14 14.47 13.06
C GLN A 270 16.22 16.01 13.03
N LYS A 271 16.53 16.62 11.88
CA LYS A 271 16.48 18.08 11.73
C LYS A 271 15.06 18.63 11.87
N TYR A 272 14.06 17.84 11.47
CA TYR A 272 12.65 18.19 11.55
C TYR A 272 11.98 17.63 12.80
N PHE A 273 12.42 16.45 13.26
CA PHE A 273 11.86 15.70 14.38
C PHE A 273 12.93 15.47 15.45
N SER A 274 13.30 16.55 16.16
CA SER A 274 14.38 16.52 17.17
C SER A 274 14.10 15.63 18.37
N SER A 275 12.83 15.27 18.62
CA SER A 275 12.41 14.32 19.66
C SER A 275 12.51 12.85 19.25
N LEU A 276 12.93 12.56 18.01
CA LEU A 276 13.04 11.18 17.51
C LEU A 276 14.12 10.41 18.28
N LYS A 277 13.70 9.40 19.05
CA LYS A 277 14.56 8.58 19.91
C LYS A 277 14.69 7.14 19.43
N TYR A 278 13.66 6.59 18.78
CA TYR A 278 13.59 5.19 18.41
C TYR A 278 13.32 5.00 16.92
N LEU A 279 14.06 4.11 16.31
CA LEU A 279 13.78 3.54 15.00
C LEU A 279 13.32 2.09 15.18
N VAL A 280 12.09 1.82 14.78
CA VAL A 280 11.47 0.49 14.85
C VAL A 280 11.41 -0.10 13.44
N ALA A 281 11.87 -1.32 13.28
CA ALA A 281 11.85 -2.01 11.99
C ALA A 281 11.70 -3.53 12.16
N ASP A 282 11.43 -4.22 11.06
CA ASP A 282 11.34 -5.68 11.04
C ASP A 282 12.72 -6.35 11.16
N SER A 283 12.74 -7.68 11.16
CA SER A 283 13.96 -8.48 11.32
C SER A 283 14.99 -8.31 10.19
N ALA A 284 14.62 -7.80 9.03
CA ALA A 284 15.55 -7.52 7.94
C ALA A 284 16.51 -6.36 8.29
N PHE A 285 16.08 -5.46 9.19
CA PHE A 285 16.91 -4.39 9.73
C PHE A 285 18.07 -4.88 10.62
N CYS A 286 17.99 -6.10 11.14
CA CYS A 286 18.94 -6.63 12.10
C CYS A 286 20.28 -6.99 11.43
N THR A 287 21.07 -5.96 11.13
CA THR A 287 22.44 -6.04 10.58
C THR A 287 23.37 -5.14 11.39
N GLU A 288 24.66 -5.49 11.44
CA GLU A 288 25.67 -4.71 12.17
C GLU A 288 25.72 -3.26 11.69
N GLU A 289 25.68 -3.07 10.36
CA GLU A 289 25.78 -1.76 9.74
C GLU A 289 24.54 -0.89 10.05
N SER A 290 23.32 -1.47 9.99
CA SER A 290 22.08 -0.75 10.33
C SER A 290 22.10 -0.27 11.78
N PHE A 291 22.53 -1.12 12.72
CA PHE A 291 22.61 -0.76 14.13
C PHE A 291 23.64 0.34 14.38
N LYS A 292 24.85 0.21 13.83
CA LYS A 292 25.90 1.21 13.99
C LYS A 292 25.51 2.56 13.40
N ASN A 293 24.91 2.57 12.21
CA ASN A 293 24.47 3.81 11.56
C ASN A 293 23.35 4.49 12.35
N THR A 294 22.38 3.73 12.89
CA THR A 294 21.30 4.28 13.70
C THR A 294 21.80 4.88 15.01
N ILE A 295 22.71 4.18 15.70
CA ILE A 295 23.30 4.69 16.93
C ILE A 295 24.18 5.93 16.66
N ALA A 296 24.92 5.94 15.56
CA ALA A 296 25.72 7.10 15.15
C ALA A 296 24.85 8.32 14.85
N ALA A 297 23.60 8.14 14.46
CA ALA A 297 22.61 9.21 14.32
C ALA A 297 21.98 9.62 15.68
N GLY A 298 22.35 9.01 16.80
CA GLY A 298 21.79 9.31 18.13
C GLY A 298 20.39 8.73 18.35
N VAL A 299 20.00 7.69 17.58
CA VAL A 299 18.71 7.02 17.67
C VAL A 299 18.88 5.59 18.14
N HIS A 300 17.99 5.11 18.99
CA HIS A 300 17.98 3.72 19.43
C HIS A 300 17.19 2.83 18.47
N VAL A 301 17.61 1.58 18.33
CA VAL A 301 16.93 0.56 17.53
C VAL A 301 15.96 -0.22 18.40
N VAL A 302 14.78 -0.52 17.86
CA VAL A 302 13.86 -1.55 18.36
C VAL A 302 13.53 -2.47 17.20
N THR A 303 13.85 -3.77 17.31
CA THR A 303 13.62 -4.72 16.22
C THR A 303 13.43 -6.15 16.72
N ARG A 304 12.84 -7.01 15.90
CA ARG A 304 12.84 -8.45 16.12
C ARG A 304 14.17 -9.03 15.64
N MET A 305 14.84 -9.77 16.51
CA MET A 305 16.05 -10.50 16.14
C MET A 305 15.70 -11.74 15.32
N PRO A 306 16.39 -12.03 14.21
CA PRO A 306 16.15 -13.23 13.40
C PRO A 306 16.33 -14.52 14.22
N ASP A 307 15.46 -15.49 14.02
CA ASP A 307 15.49 -16.78 14.71
C ASP A 307 16.76 -17.61 14.37
N SER A 308 17.42 -17.29 13.26
CA SER A 308 18.68 -17.92 12.82
C SER A 308 19.90 -17.51 13.63
N PHE A 309 19.83 -16.42 14.39
CA PHE A 309 20.97 -15.90 15.16
C PHE A 309 21.27 -16.76 16.40
N THR A 310 22.56 -16.95 16.69
CA THR A 310 23.01 -17.76 17.83
C THR A 310 22.45 -17.24 19.15
N VAL A 311 22.42 -15.92 19.35
CA VAL A 311 21.87 -15.30 20.56
C VAL A 311 20.38 -15.65 20.71
N THR A 312 19.60 -15.58 19.64
CA THR A 312 18.17 -15.92 19.67
C THR A 312 17.96 -17.38 20.06
N LYS A 313 18.71 -18.29 19.43
CA LYS A 313 18.64 -19.74 19.75
C LYS A 313 19.00 -20.01 21.19
N GLN A 314 20.12 -19.49 21.67
CA GLN A 314 20.56 -19.66 23.06
C GLN A 314 19.54 -19.16 24.08
N VAL A 315 18.87 -18.03 23.78
CA VAL A 315 17.80 -17.50 24.63
C VAL A 315 16.59 -18.43 24.61
N MET A 316 16.15 -18.88 23.45
CA MET A 316 14.99 -19.78 23.33
C MET A 316 15.27 -21.15 23.98
N ASP A 317 16.45 -21.73 23.78
CA ASP A 317 16.84 -23.01 24.38
C ASP A 317 16.91 -22.95 25.93
N LYS A 318 17.18 -21.77 26.48
CA LYS A 318 17.21 -21.55 27.94
C LYS A 318 15.83 -21.52 28.58
N TYR A 319 14.81 -21.16 27.81
CA TYR A 319 13.41 -21.01 28.28
C TYR A 319 12.44 -21.84 27.42
N PRO A 320 12.57 -23.21 27.44
CA PRO A 320 11.76 -24.07 26.58
C PRO A 320 10.28 -24.13 27.00
N ASP A 321 10.01 -23.94 28.31
CA ASP A 321 8.64 -23.91 28.83
C ASP A 321 8.09 -22.48 28.80
N PRO A 322 7.05 -22.21 27.95
CA PRO A 322 6.46 -20.89 27.86
C PRO A 322 5.74 -20.46 29.13
N TYR A 323 5.30 -21.39 29.96
CA TYR A 323 4.58 -21.08 31.19
C TYR A 323 5.52 -20.73 32.35
N SER A 324 6.83 -20.91 32.18
CA SER A 324 7.85 -20.34 33.06
C SER A 324 8.01 -18.82 32.89
N LEU A 325 7.51 -18.25 31.78
CA LEU A 325 7.49 -16.81 31.52
C LEU A 325 6.29 -16.15 32.18
N GLU A 326 6.47 -14.91 32.64
CA GLU A 326 5.38 -14.13 33.23
C GLU A 326 4.45 -13.53 32.16
N PRO A 327 3.16 -13.33 32.47
CA PRO A 327 2.26 -12.55 31.60
C PRO A 327 2.82 -11.16 31.31
N ILE A 328 2.62 -10.67 30.10
CA ILE A 328 3.05 -9.32 29.69
C ILE A 328 2.01 -8.26 30.09
N TYR A 329 0.75 -8.63 30.06
CA TYR A 329 -0.38 -7.78 30.38
C TYR A 329 -1.19 -8.36 31.54
N ASP A 330 -2.00 -7.55 32.18
CA ASP A 330 -3.02 -8.01 33.10
C ASP A 330 -4.05 -8.88 32.35
N GLU A 331 -4.47 -10.00 32.96
CA GLU A 331 -5.35 -10.97 32.29
C GLU A 331 -6.76 -10.40 32.07
N ASP A 332 -7.29 -9.66 33.04
CA ASP A 332 -8.63 -9.09 32.94
C ASP A 332 -8.69 -7.98 31.88
N GLU A 333 -7.70 -7.07 31.89
CA GLU A 333 -7.58 -6.03 30.88
C GLU A 333 -7.39 -6.62 29.47
N TRP A 334 -6.56 -7.66 29.35
CA TRP A 334 -6.35 -8.35 28.08
C TRP A 334 -7.63 -8.98 27.55
N HIS A 335 -8.37 -9.71 28.37
CA HIS A 335 -9.61 -10.37 28.00
C HIS A 335 -10.72 -9.38 27.65
N GLN A 336 -10.75 -8.21 28.32
CA GLN A 336 -11.67 -7.14 27.98
C GLN A 336 -11.40 -6.56 26.59
N ALA A 337 -10.13 -6.40 26.23
CA ALA A 337 -9.71 -5.84 24.94
C ALA A 337 -9.77 -6.83 23.76
N HIS A 338 -9.44 -8.11 24.00
CA HIS A 338 -9.22 -9.12 22.96
C HIS A 338 -10.19 -10.29 22.98
N GLY A 339 -11.08 -10.33 23.98
CA GLY A 339 -12.04 -11.42 24.18
C GLY A 339 -11.49 -12.56 25.04
N LYS A 340 -12.41 -13.26 25.73
CA LYS A 340 -12.09 -14.30 26.72
C LYS A 340 -11.32 -15.52 26.17
N THR A 341 -11.35 -15.73 24.86
CA THR A 341 -10.65 -16.85 24.21
C THR A 341 -9.21 -16.53 23.80
N SER A 342 -8.79 -15.26 23.92
CA SER A 342 -7.44 -14.82 23.58
C SER A 342 -6.54 -15.02 24.79
N GLU A 343 -5.51 -15.84 24.66
CA GLU A 343 -4.53 -16.06 25.73
C GLU A 343 -3.58 -14.86 25.84
N VAL A 344 -3.17 -14.52 27.09
CA VAL A 344 -2.24 -13.41 27.34
C VAL A 344 -0.84 -13.80 26.87
N PRO A 345 -0.16 -12.96 26.06
CA PRO A 345 1.24 -13.17 25.72
C PRO A 345 2.11 -13.14 26.97
N ARG A 346 3.15 -13.99 26.98
CA ARG A 346 4.11 -14.13 28.09
C ARG A 346 5.48 -13.64 27.67
N GLY A 347 6.27 -13.14 28.61
CA GLY A 347 7.61 -12.68 28.26
C GLY A 347 8.51 -12.42 29.45
N LEU A 348 9.81 -12.22 29.10
CA LEU A 348 10.88 -11.97 30.05
C LEU A 348 11.83 -10.91 29.50
N ILE A 349 12.09 -9.85 30.28
CA ILE A 349 13.14 -8.88 29.98
C ILE A 349 14.51 -9.50 30.27
N LEU A 350 15.40 -9.42 29.30
CA LEU A 350 16.75 -9.96 29.32
C LEU A 350 17.75 -8.79 29.28
N LYS A 351 18.51 -8.63 30.33
CA LYS A 351 19.61 -7.65 30.42
C LYS A 351 20.94 -8.30 30.09
N GLY A 352 21.92 -7.51 29.64
CA GLY A 352 23.29 -7.99 29.39
C GLY A 352 23.47 -8.80 28.12
N LEU A 353 22.51 -8.75 27.20
CA LEU A 353 22.71 -9.26 25.84
C LEU A 353 23.71 -8.37 25.10
N SER A 354 24.47 -8.96 24.21
CA SER A 354 25.39 -8.21 23.35
C SER A 354 25.47 -8.82 21.97
N MET A 355 25.64 -7.95 20.97
CA MET A 355 25.85 -8.35 19.58
C MET A 355 26.70 -7.31 18.86
N TRP A 356 27.66 -7.74 18.06
CA TRP A 356 28.62 -6.87 17.36
C TRP A 356 29.36 -5.87 18.29
N GLY A 357 29.55 -6.24 19.54
CA GLY A 357 30.14 -5.37 20.58
C GLY A 357 29.18 -4.31 21.13
N LEU A 358 27.91 -4.31 20.73
CA LEU A 358 26.88 -3.39 21.20
C LEU A 358 26.08 -4.04 22.33
N PRO A 359 25.87 -3.34 23.46
CA PRO A 359 25.01 -3.84 24.54
C PRO A 359 23.54 -3.75 24.10
N LEU A 360 22.72 -4.73 24.49
CA LEU A 360 21.32 -4.84 24.14
C LEU A 360 20.47 -5.20 25.37
N THR A 361 19.26 -4.66 25.40
CA THR A 361 18.17 -5.18 26.23
C THR A 361 17.25 -5.99 25.34
N GLY A 362 16.90 -7.22 25.76
CA GLY A 362 15.99 -8.10 25.03
C GLY A 362 14.65 -8.27 25.75
N LEU A 363 13.62 -8.61 24.98
CA LEU A 363 12.36 -9.15 25.49
C LEU A 363 12.09 -10.46 24.75
N LEU A 364 12.24 -11.58 25.44
CA LEU A 364 11.74 -12.85 24.95
C LEU A 364 10.22 -12.86 25.08
N VAL A 365 9.51 -13.08 23.99
CA VAL A 365 8.05 -13.13 23.93
C VAL A 365 7.61 -14.52 23.48
N PHE A 366 6.65 -15.09 24.19
CA PHE A 366 5.83 -16.21 23.74
C PHE A 366 4.40 -15.70 23.49
N ASN A 367 3.94 -15.79 22.25
CA ASN A 367 2.58 -15.39 21.89
C ASN A 367 1.73 -16.60 21.50
N PRO A 368 0.89 -17.12 22.44
CA PRO A 368 0.08 -18.32 22.19
C PRO A 368 -0.97 -18.12 21.10
N ASN A 369 -1.39 -16.87 20.82
CA ASN A 369 -2.37 -16.59 19.78
C ASN A 369 -1.83 -16.84 18.36
N LEU A 370 -0.52 -17.02 18.19
CA LEU A 370 0.10 -17.42 16.93
C LEU A 370 -0.05 -18.91 16.62
N LYS A 371 -0.33 -19.77 17.62
CA LYS A 371 -0.41 -21.23 17.47
C LYS A 371 -1.30 -21.66 16.30
N GLN A 372 -2.49 -21.08 16.17
CA GLN A 372 -3.41 -21.44 15.10
C GLN A 372 -2.86 -21.12 13.70
N THR A 373 -2.29 -19.93 13.52
CA THR A 373 -1.76 -19.47 12.23
C THR A 373 -0.49 -20.24 11.88
N LYS A 374 0.41 -20.42 12.85
CA LYS A 374 1.65 -21.19 12.68
C LYS A 374 1.36 -22.66 12.42
N GLY A 375 0.42 -23.26 13.18
CA GLY A 375 -0.05 -24.63 12.97
C GLY A 375 -0.59 -24.87 11.56
N LYS A 376 -1.44 -23.98 11.03
CA LYS A 376 -1.93 -24.07 9.64
C LYS A 376 -0.77 -24.05 8.64
N THR A 377 0.21 -23.18 8.84
CA THR A 377 1.36 -23.04 7.95
C THR A 377 2.28 -24.26 8.00
N LEU A 378 2.60 -24.74 9.20
CA LEU A 378 3.45 -25.93 9.41
C LEU A 378 2.76 -27.18 8.89
N ASN A 379 1.47 -27.39 9.16
CA ASN A 379 0.72 -28.53 8.63
C ASN A 379 0.70 -28.55 7.09
N LYS A 380 0.59 -27.39 6.43
CA LYS A 380 0.70 -27.31 4.97
C LYS A 380 2.09 -27.69 4.47
N ARG A 381 3.15 -27.30 5.17
CA ARG A 381 4.55 -27.67 4.86
C ARG A 381 4.76 -29.17 5.09
N ALA A 382 4.29 -29.69 6.22
CA ALA A 382 4.37 -31.09 6.59
C ALA A 382 3.65 -32.00 5.58
N THR A 383 2.47 -31.61 5.12
CA THR A 383 1.73 -32.34 4.07
C THR A 383 2.52 -32.38 2.76
N LYS A 384 3.12 -31.26 2.33
CA LYS A 384 3.97 -31.22 1.14
C LYS A 384 5.22 -32.09 1.29
N GLU A 385 5.87 -32.08 2.45
CA GLU A 385 7.02 -32.96 2.74
C GLU A 385 6.62 -34.42 2.69
N LYS A 386 5.48 -34.80 3.32
CA LYS A 386 4.93 -36.17 3.28
C LYS A 386 4.71 -36.64 1.84
N GLU A 387 4.10 -35.81 0.99
CA GLU A 387 3.89 -36.14 -0.41
C GLU A 387 5.20 -36.31 -1.19
N ALA A 388 6.18 -35.45 -0.94
CA ALA A 388 7.50 -35.53 -1.56
C ALA A 388 8.24 -36.80 -1.13
N LEU A 389 8.29 -37.07 0.18
CA LEU A 389 8.93 -38.27 0.72
C LEU A 389 8.22 -39.54 0.27
N ALA A 390 6.88 -39.57 0.24
CA ALA A 390 6.12 -40.74 -0.25
C ALA A 390 6.41 -41.08 -1.72
N LYS A 391 6.84 -40.11 -2.51
CA LYS A 391 7.35 -40.34 -3.88
C LYS A 391 8.81 -40.77 -3.85
N ALA A 392 9.64 -40.11 -3.02
CA ALA A 392 11.08 -40.38 -2.94
C ALA A 392 11.41 -41.77 -2.43
N VAL A 393 10.66 -42.29 -1.44
CA VAL A 393 10.87 -43.66 -0.90
C VAL A 393 10.61 -44.76 -1.93
N LYS A 394 9.94 -44.46 -3.04
CA LYS A 394 9.70 -45.42 -4.14
C LYS A 394 10.77 -45.29 -5.22
N HIS A 395 12.01 -45.58 -4.86
CA HIS A 395 13.14 -45.47 -5.77
C HIS A 395 13.68 -46.88 -6.18
N LYS A 396 14.60 -46.89 -7.14
CA LYS A 396 15.20 -48.10 -7.72
C LYS A 396 16.71 -48.00 -7.62
N PHE A 397 17.34 -49.01 -7.10
CA PHE A 397 18.78 -49.09 -6.88
C PHE A 397 19.39 -50.34 -7.51
N LYS A 398 20.70 -50.30 -7.74
CA LYS A 398 21.47 -51.43 -8.24
C LYS A 398 21.91 -52.37 -7.13
N CYS A 399 22.08 -51.86 -5.92
CA CYS A 399 22.44 -52.64 -4.74
C CYS A 399 21.64 -52.20 -3.52
N GLU A 400 21.58 -53.09 -2.51
CA GLU A 400 20.83 -52.84 -1.28
C GLU A 400 21.50 -51.79 -0.39
N ALA A 401 22.83 -51.76 -0.36
CA ALA A 401 23.58 -50.78 0.44
C ALA A 401 23.30 -49.33 0.00
N ASP A 402 23.23 -49.08 -1.33
CA ASP A 402 22.88 -47.77 -1.83
C ASP A 402 21.44 -47.41 -1.47
N ALA A 403 20.53 -48.40 -1.48
CA ALA A 403 19.14 -48.18 -1.07
C ALA A 403 19.00 -47.85 0.40
N GLN A 404 19.75 -48.52 1.28
CA GLN A 404 19.77 -48.25 2.73
C GLN A 404 20.32 -46.88 3.02
N GLN A 405 21.44 -46.51 2.40
CA GLN A 405 22.04 -45.16 2.57
C GLN A 405 21.07 -44.05 2.12
N TYR A 406 20.40 -44.26 0.98
CA TYR A 406 19.45 -43.27 0.49
C TYR A 406 18.24 -43.06 1.42
N ILE A 407 17.68 -44.17 1.96
CA ILE A 407 16.57 -44.06 2.93
C ILE A 407 17.06 -43.38 4.21
N HIS A 408 18.24 -43.71 4.69
CA HIS A 408 18.83 -43.04 5.85
C HIS A 408 19.00 -41.51 5.63
N ASP A 409 19.44 -41.11 4.44
CA ASP A 409 19.59 -39.71 4.10
C ASP A 409 18.22 -38.98 4.01
N LEU A 410 17.18 -39.68 3.51
CA LEU A 410 15.81 -39.16 3.53
C LEU A 410 15.29 -38.96 4.96
N GLU A 411 15.50 -39.97 5.85
CA GLU A 411 15.12 -39.87 7.27
C GLU A 411 15.81 -38.71 7.96
N LYS A 412 17.11 -38.54 7.73
CA LYS A 412 17.90 -37.44 8.29
C LYS A 412 17.46 -36.07 7.78
N SER A 413 16.95 -35.98 6.56
CA SER A 413 16.46 -34.74 5.95
C SER A 413 15.02 -34.40 6.34
N ALA A 414 14.24 -35.37 6.81
CA ALA A 414 12.83 -35.20 7.17
C ALA A 414 12.68 -34.31 8.43
N LYS A 415 11.86 -33.27 8.28
CA LYS A 415 11.60 -32.31 9.36
C LYS A 415 10.29 -32.55 10.08
N TYR A 416 9.28 -33.01 9.36
CA TYR A 416 7.91 -33.15 9.84
C TYR A 416 7.37 -34.57 9.74
N CYS A 417 8.15 -35.48 9.17
CA CYS A 417 7.71 -36.84 8.89
C CYS A 417 8.68 -37.87 9.45
N THR A 418 8.14 -39.03 9.79
CA THR A 418 8.89 -40.25 10.09
C THR A 418 8.72 -41.25 8.95
N ILE A 419 9.77 -42.01 8.63
CA ILE A 419 9.77 -43.08 7.64
C ILE A 419 9.79 -44.40 8.39
N THR A 420 8.82 -45.26 8.20
CA THR A 420 8.67 -46.57 8.87
C THR A 420 8.43 -47.67 7.86
N ASP A 421 8.55 -48.92 8.33
CA ASP A 421 8.25 -50.12 7.55
C ASP A 421 8.98 -50.16 6.19
N VAL A 422 10.28 -49.89 6.24
CA VAL A 422 11.13 -49.86 5.04
C VAL A 422 11.33 -51.29 4.50
N GLU A 423 10.92 -51.52 3.28
CA GLU A 423 11.13 -52.79 2.61
C GLU A 423 12.09 -52.63 1.43
N TYR A 424 12.99 -53.60 1.29
CA TYR A 424 13.94 -53.71 0.18
C TYR A 424 13.61 -54.96 -0.62
N LYS A 425 13.00 -54.81 -1.81
CA LYS A 425 12.59 -55.94 -2.67
C LYS A 425 13.56 -56.06 -3.84
N LEU A 426 14.28 -57.16 -3.89
CA LEU A 426 15.10 -57.54 -5.05
C LEU A 426 14.21 -58.08 -6.17
N ILE A 427 14.20 -57.40 -7.31
CA ILE A 427 13.40 -57.74 -8.48
C ILE A 427 14.32 -57.98 -9.67
N GLU A 428 14.06 -59.05 -10.43
CA GLU A 428 14.72 -59.27 -11.69
C GLU A 428 13.94 -58.58 -12.83
N VAL A 429 14.57 -57.66 -13.51
CA VAL A 429 13.98 -56.85 -14.61
C VAL A 429 14.70 -57.18 -15.91
N ASN A 430 13.96 -57.24 -16.99
CA ASN A 430 14.56 -57.41 -18.31
C ASN A 430 15.34 -56.15 -18.72
N GLU A 431 16.55 -56.31 -19.22
CA GLU A 431 17.43 -55.22 -19.65
C GLU A 431 16.78 -54.33 -20.74
N ARG A 432 15.92 -54.91 -21.56
CA ARG A 432 15.18 -54.22 -22.63
C ARG A 432 13.75 -53.90 -22.21
N LYS A 433 13.33 -52.65 -22.41
CA LYS A 433 11.94 -52.21 -22.28
C LYS A 433 11.15 -52.74 -23.51
N GLY A 434 10.04 -53.43 -23.29
CA GLY A 434 9.12 -53.93 -24.33
C GLY A 434 8.71 -55.38 -24.12
N ALA A 435 7.84 -55.87 -24.97
CA ALA A 435 7.41 -57.27 -24.92
C ALA A 435 8.59 -58.24 -25.11
N PRO A 436 8.62 -59.39 -24.42
CA PRO A 436 9.68 -60.40 -24.59
C PRO A 436 9.82 -60.81 -26.06
N SER A 437 11.07 -60.93 -26.53
CA SER A 437 11.34 -61.37 -27.89
C SER A 437 10.87 -62.83 -28.06
N LYS A 438 10.33 -63.17 -29.23
CA LYS A 438 9.96 -64.52 -29.58
C LYS A 438 11.21 -65.45 -29.64
N ASP A 439 12.40 -64.90 -29.68
CA ASP A 439 13.64 -65.64 -29.65
C ASP A 439 14.16 -65.72 -28.20
N PRO A 440 14.16 -66.91 -27.54
CA PRO A 440 14.58 -67.06 -26.15
C PRO A 440 16.02 -66.70 -25.90
N ALA A 441 16.88 -66.75 -26.92
CA ALA A 441 18.28 -66.40 -26.78
C ALA A 441 18.52 -64.87 -26.58
N LYS A 442 17.59 -64.02 -27.04
CA LYS A 442 17.61 -62.56 -26.92
C LYS A 442 17.04 -62.05 -25.60
N ASN A 443 16.42 -62.90 -24.80
CA ASN A 443 15.78 -62.56 -23.53
C ASN A 443 16.68 -62.84 -22.30
N LYS A 444 17.96 -63.18 -22.48
CA LYS A 444 18.80 -63.79 -21.44
C LYS A 444 19.47 -62.86 -20.45
N LYS A 445 19.43 -61.51 -20.61
CA LYS A 445 20.00 -60.62 -19.61
C LYS A 445 18.89 -60.07 -18.71
N LYS A 446 18.85 -60.56 -17.47
CA LYS A 446 18.08 -60.00 -16.37
C LYS A 446 19.01 -59.18 -15.52
N LEU A 447 18.62 -57.94 -15.24
CA LEU A 447 19.26 -57.06 -14.27
C LEU A 447 18.59 -57.20 -12.91
N LYS A 448 19.37 -57.26 -11.86
CA LYS A 448 18.85 -57.20 -10.49
C LYS A 448 18.67 -55.75 -10.11
N GLU A 449 17.47 -55.38 -9.70
CA GLU A 449 17.08 -54.06 -9.26
C GLU A 449 16.50 -54.18 -7.85
N VAL A 450 16.97 -53.35 -6.91
CA VAL A 450 16.40 -53.23 -5.57
C VAL A 450 15.37 -52.11 -5.61
N ARG A 451 14.15 -52.40 -5.27
CA ARG A 451 13.08 -51.43 -5.11
C ARG A 451 12.82 -51.19 -3.64
N THR A 452 12.75 -49.90 -3.28
CA THR A 452 12.38 -49.52 -1.95
C THR A 452 10.91 -49.18 -1.86
N SER A 453 10.30 -49.44 -0.72
CA SER A 453 9.00 -48.95 -0.29
C SER A 453 9.04 -48.71 1.21
N ALA A 454 8.34 -47.70 1.66
CA ALA A 454 8.22 -47.35 3.07
C ALA A 454 6.92 -46.62 3.36
N ASN A 455 6.48 -46.66 4.58
CA ASN A 455 5.41 -45.79 5.08
C ASN A 455 5.98 -44.45 5.52
N VAL A 456 5.32 -43.36 5.10
CA VAL A 456 5.66 -41.99 5.53
C VAL A 456 4.51 -41.43 6.36
N CYS A 457 4.75 -41.20 7.62
CA CYS A 457 3.77 -40.67 8.58
C CYS A 457 4.16 -39.27 9.04
N LEU A 458 3.16 -38.44 9.34
CA LEU A 458 3.41 -37.16 10.02
C LEU A 458 3.82 -37.42 11.47
N ASP A 459 4.86 -36.76 11.91
CA ASP A 459 5.30 -36.73 13.30
C ASP A 459 4.55 -35.59 14.01
N LEU A 460 3.40 -35.91 14.62
CA LEU A 460 2.51 -34.91 15.22
C LEU A 460 3.14 -34.26 16.45
N GLU A 461 3.90 -35.00 17.26
CA GLU A 461 4.57 -34.48 18.44
C GLU A 461 5.62 -33.43 18.03
N LYS A 462 6.47 -33.79 17.08
CA LYS A 462 7.49 -32.88 16.55
C LYS A 462 6.87 -31.65 15.86
N ILE A 463 5.75 -31.80 15.16
CA ILE A 463 5.02 -30.68 14.56
C ILE A 463 4.51 -29.75 15.66
N GLU A 464 3.96 -30.26 16.75
CA GLU A 464 3.46 -29.47 17.87
C GLU A 464 4.57 -28.71 18.59
N GLU A 465 5.71 -29.36 18.84
CA GLU A 465 6.94 -28.71 19.36
C GLU A 465 7.40 -27.58 18.45
N LEU A 466 7.42 -27.79 17.14
CA LEU A 466 7.78 -26.77 16.15
C LEU A 466 6.77 -25.61 16.12
N VAL A 467 5.46 -25.91 16.24
CA VAL A 467 4.43 -24.85 16.36
C VAL A 467 4.66 -24.01 17.61
N GLN A 468 4.97 -24.65 18.74
CA GLN A 468 5.27 -23.94 19.98
C GLN A 468 6.54 -23.08 19.84
N SER A 469 7.60 -23.61 19.26
CA SER A 469 8.86 -22.87 19.06
C SER A 469 8.67 -21.66 18.12
N GLU A 470 7.83 -21.76 17.07
CA GLU A 470 7.50 -20.64 16.18
C GLU A 470 6.62 -19.57 16.83
N CYS A 471 6.06 -19.81 18.02
CA CYS A 471 5.34 -18.81 18.82
C CYS A 471 6.26 -17.92 19.66
N TYR A 472 7.54 -18.28 19.76
CA TYR A 472 8.56 -17.45 20.39
C TYR A 472 9.18 -16.46 19.42
N TYR A 473 9.59 -15.32 19.93
CA TYR A 473 10.48 -14.38 19.24
C TYR A 473 11.21 -13.49 20.23
N LEU A 474 12.37 -13.00 19.83
CA LEU A 474 13.20 -12.11 20.63
C LEU A 474 13.15 -10.70 20.05
N LEU A 475 12.61 -9.75 20.80
CA LEU A 475 12.76 -8.32 20.53
C LEU A 475 14.02 -7.82 21.19
N VAL A 476 14.70 -6.87 20.57
CA VAL A 476 15.89 -6.22 21.12
C VAL A 476 15.84 -4.72 20.92
N THR A 477 16.47 -4.02 21.86
CA THR A 477 16.69 -2.58 21.77
C THR A 477 18.12 -2.23 22.18
N THR A 478 18.67 -1.19 21.56
CA THR A 478 19.97 -0.60 21.93
C THR A 478 19.87 0.40 23.08
N ASP A 479 18.65 0.75 23.52
CA ASP A 479 18.44 1.59 24.69
C ASP A 479 18.49 0.73 25.96
N VAL A 480 19.71 0.53 26.49
CA VAL A 480 19.96 -0.28 27.69
C VAL A 480 19.79 0.52 28.99
N GLU A 481 19.78 1.84 28.89
CA GLU A 481 19.64 2.74 30.05
C GLU A 481 18.18 2.85 30.50
N ARG A 482 17.24 2.75 29.57
CA ARG A 482 15.81 2.81 29.88
C ARG A 482 15.36 1.53 30.57
N HIS A 483 14.63 1.71 31.67
CA HIS A 483 13.96 0.59 32.35
C HIS A 483 12.67 0.21 31.63
N TRP A 484 12.81 -0.56 30.53
CA TRP A 484 11.68 -1.05 29.76
C TRP A 484 10.83 -2.02 30.57
N SER A 485 9.51 -1.81 30.62
CA SER A 485 8.58 -2.87 30.96
C SER A 485 8.36 -3.81 29.77
N LYS A 486 7.86 -5.02 30.04
CA LYS A 486 7.53 -6.00 28.98
C LYS A 486 6.50 -5.43 27.99
N ALA A 487 5.48 -4.77 28.53
CA ALA A 487 4.40 -4.18 27.74
C ALA A 487 4.90 -3.03 26.85
N GLU A 488 5.66 -2.07 27.42
CA GLU A 488 6.17 -0.92 26.65
C GLU A 488 7.01 -1.35 25.44
N LEU A 489 7.95 -2.30 25.62
CA LEU A 489 8.81 -2.73 24.53
C LEU A 489 8.03 -3.51 23.46
N LEU A 490 7.06 -4.34 23.90
CA LEU A 490 6.21 -5.08 22.97
C LEU A 490 5.27 -4.13 22.20
N GLU A 491 4.66 -3.15 22.85
CA GLU A 491 3.79 -2.17 22.21
C GLU A 491 4.56 -1.27 21.23
N CYS A 492 5.76 -0.81 21.62
CA CYS A 492 6.64 -0.08 20.72
C CYS A 492 6.85 -0.86 19.42
N TYR A 493 7.21 -2.13 19.50
CA TYR A 493 7.40 -2.99 18.32
C TYR A 493 6.08 -3.24 17.56
N LYS A 494 4.97 -3.54 18.25
CA LYS A 494 3.67 -3.82 17.62
C LYS A 494 3.10 -2.64 16.85
N ARG A 495 3.44 -1.40 17.21
CA ARG A 495 3.08 -0.22 16.43
C ARG A 495 3.63 -0.26 15.00
N ASN A 496 4.53 -1.18 14.65
CA ASN A 496 4.92 -1.42 13.26
C ASN A 496 3.73 -1.77 12.34
N SER A 497 2.62 -2.26 12.90
CA SER A 497 1.36 -2.45 12.17
C SER A 497 0.80 -1.16 11.53
N VAL A 498 1.23 0.00 12.00
CA VAL A 498 0.86 1.31 11.43
C VAL A 498 1.36 1.43 9.99
N VAL A 499 2.63 1.05 9.75
CA VAL A 499 3.22 1.06 8.40
C VAL A 499 2.54 0.02 7.50
N GLU A 500 2.24 -1.17 8.04
CA GLU A 500 1.51 -2.22 7.29
C GLU A 500 0.12 -1.73 6.86
N ASN A 501 -0.59 -1.00 7.74
CA ASN A 501 -1.87 -0.40 7.41
C ASN A 501 -1.73 0.66 6.31
N LEU A 502 -0.67 1.49 6.36
CA LEU A 502 -0.37 2.47 5.34
C LEU A 502 -0.20 1.80 3.96
N TRP A 503 0.56 0.70 3.89
CA TRP A 503 0.73 -0.08 2.67
C TRP A 503 -0.58 -0.64 2.14
N ARG A 504 -1.45 -1.12 3.03
CA ARG A 504 -2.78 -1.60 2.64
C ARG A 504 -3.64 -0.49 2.03
N HIS A 505 -3.56 0.73 2.58
CA HIS A 505 -4.28 1.89 2.02
C HIS A 505 -3.69 2.33 0.69
N SER A 506 -2.36 2.40 0.55
CA SER A 506 -1.68 2.82 -0.68
C SER A 506 -1.98 1.90 -1.88
N LYS A 507 -2.17 0.61 -1.62
CA LYS A 507 -2.51 -0.41 -2.64
C LYS A 507 -4.01 -0.60 -2.83
N ASN A 508 -4.85 0.19 -2.14
CA ASN A 508 -6.29 0.09 -2.28
C ASN A 508 -6.75 0.74 -3.59
N LYS A 509 -7.26 -0.06 -4.51
CA LYS A 509 -7.77 0.38 -5.82
C LYS A 509 -8.84 1.49 -5.76
N ARG A 510 -9.55 1.61 -4.64
CA ARG A 510 -10.60 2.63 -4.44
C ARG A 510 -10.03 4.00 -4.09
N LEU A 511 -8.82 4.05 -3.53
CA LEU A 511 -8.20 5.27 -3.02
C LEU A 511 -7.08 5.76 -3.92
N PHE A 512 -6.27 4.82 -4.47
CA PHE A 512 -5.05 5.11 -5.19
C PHE A 512 -4.86 4.15 -6.37
N LEU A 513 -3.76 4.30 -7.07
CA LEU A 513 -3.38 3.45 -8.18
C LEU A 513 -3.03 2.04 -7.70
N SER A 514 -3.70 1.04 -8.24
CA SER A 514 -3.33 -0.36 -8.02
C SER A 514 -2.26 -0.86 -8.99
N ARG A 515 -2.12 -0.19 -10.14
CA ARG A 515 -1.23 -0.59 -11.24
C ARG A 515 -0.62 0.64 -11.88
N PHE A 516 0.65 0.56 -12.22
CA PHE A 516 1.40 1.64 -12.87
C PHE A 516 1.67 1.28 -14.31
N PHE A 517 1.34 2.21 -15.22
CA PHE A 517 1.60 2.11 -16.65
C PHE A 517 2.51 3.28 -17.06
N PHE A 518 3.79 3.19 -16.76
CA PHE A 518 4.74 4.21 -17.16
C PHE A 518 5.93 3.56 -17.87
N LYS A 519 6.36 4.16 -18.96
CA LYS A 519 7.59 3.78 -19.67
C LYS A 519 8.83 4.39 -19.02
N SER A 520 8.67 5.52 -18.34
CA SER A 520 9.77 6.30 -17.75
C SER A 520 9.89 5.99 -16.25
N GLU A 521 11.05 5.50 -15.85
CA GLU A 521 11.34 5.05 -14.48
C GLU A 521 11.25 6.19 -13.45
N HIS A 522 11.74 7.39 -13.79
CA HIS A 522 11.65 8.56 -12.91
C HIS A 522 10.21 9.00 -12.65
N ARG A 523 9.29 8.84 -13.61
CA ARG A 523 7.88 9.17 -13.42
C ARG A 523 7.16 8.18 -12.49
N VAL A 524 7.64 6.96 -12.36
CA VAL A 524 7.14 6.03 -11.34
C VAL A 524 7.42 6.59 -9.94
N GLU A 525 8.62 7.15 -9.72
CA GLU A 525 8.97 7.78 -8.44
C GLU A 525 8.06 8.98 -8.14
N THR A 526 7.78 9.84 -9.13
CA THR A 526 6.94 11.03 -8.93
C THR A 526 5.47 10.70 -8.68
N ILE A 527 4.93 9.69 -9.34
CA ILE A 527 3.56 9.22 -9.04
C ILE A 527 3.48 8.57 -7.67
N LEU A 528 4.47 7.78 -7.27
CA LEU A 528 4.54 7.25 -5.92
C LEU A 528 4.65 8.36 -4.88
N TRP A 529 5.35 9.44 -5.19
CA TRP A 529 5.38 10.64 -4.37
C TRP A 529 3.96 11.23 -4.17
N LEU A 530 3.18 11.38 -5.26
CA LEU A 530 1.78 11.83 -5.16
C LEU A 530 0.93 10.88 -4.30
N VAL A 531 1.09 9.57 -4.47
CA VAL A 531 0.40 8.57 -3.62
C VAL A 531 0.74 8.78 -2.15
N HIS A 532 2.01 9.00 -1.82
CA HIS A 532 2.44 9.16 -0.44
C HIS A 532 2.02 10.50 0.17
N VAL A 533 1.99 11.59 -0.60
CA VAL A 533 1.36 12.86 -0.17
C VAL A 533 -0.13 12.64 0.10
N GLY A 534 -0.81 11.89 -0.76
CA GLY A 534 -2.19 11.47 -0.53
C GLY A 534 -2.36 10.66 0.76
N LEU A 535 -1.39 9.82 1.12
CA LEU A 535 -1.39 9.07 2.39
C LEU A 535 -1.18 9.97 3.61
N ILE A 536 -0.35 11.03 3.51
CA ILE A 536 -0.26 12.05 4.57
C ILE A 536 -1.66 12.65 4.80
N ALA A 537 -2.31 13.13 3.73
CA ALA A 537 -3.65 13.70 3.81
C ALA A 537 -4.67 12.72 4.43
N PHE A 538 -4.67 11.47 3.93
CA PHE A 538 -5.55 10.41 4.43
C PHE A 538 -5.36 10.18 5.94
N THR A 539 -4.11 10.05 6.39
CA THR A 539 -3.80 9.74 7.79
C THR A 539 -4.10 10.91 8.72
N VAL A 540 -3.80 12.16 8.30
CA VAL A 540 -4.17 13.37 9.05
C VAL A 540 -5.68 13.45 9.21
N MET A 541 -6.43 13.32 8.12
CA MET A 541 -7.89 13.36 8.17
C MET A 541 -8.47 12.24 9.02
N GLU A 542 -7.94 11.02 8.95
CA GLU A 542 -8.40 9.90 9.79
C GLU A 542 -8.19 10.20 11.27
N ASN A 543 -7.05 10.80 11.65
CA ASN A 543 -6.80 11.22 13.04
C ASN A 543 -7.82 12.28 13.50
N LEU A 544 -8.13 13.29 12.66
CA LEU A 544 -9.12 14.32 12.97
C LEU A 544 -10.54 13.74 13.09
N ILE A 545 -10.94 12.92 12.14
CA ILE A 545 -12.23 12.22 12.11
C ILE A 545 -12.45 11.37 13.36
N GLN A 546 -11.44 10.60 13.77
CA GLN A 546 -11.54 9.75 14.96
C GLN A 546 -11.59 10.56 16.25
N ARG A 547 -10.86 11.67 16.33
CA ARG A 547 -10.94 12.59 17.48
C ARG A 547 -12.34 13.21 17.60
N ALA A 548 -12.90 13.69 16.49
CA ALA A 548 -14.24 14.27 16.48
C ALA A 548 -15.34 13.24 16.83
N ALA A 549 -15.23 12.02 16.33
CA ALA A 549 -16.18 10.96 16.67
C ALA A 549 -16.10 10.56 18.17
N LEU A 550 -14.91 10.58 18.76
CA LEU A 550 -14.73 10.35 20.21
C LEU A 550 -15.27 11.51 21.06
N ALA A 551 -15.25 12.74 20.54
CA ALA A 551 -15.81 13.94 21.16
C ALA A 551 -17.33 14.10 20.93
N ASP A 552 -17.98 13.15 20.24
CA ASP A 552 -19.40 13.21 19.84
C ASP A 552 -19.74 14.39 18.91
N GLU A 553 -18.75 14.83 18.12
CA GLU A 553 -18.88 15.93 17.15
C GLU A 553 -19.13 15.44 15.72
N LEU A 554 -18.94 14.14 15.45
CA LEU A 554 -19.17 13.50 14.16
C LEU A 554 -19.99 12.23 14.28
N HIS A 555 -21.16 12.23 13.65
CA HIS A 555 -22.14 11.12 13.69
C HIS A 555 -22.11 10.29 12.39
N MET A 556 -20.96 9.68 12.10
CA MET A 556 -20.79 8.85 10.90
C MET A 556 -21.59 7.54 11.01
N PRO A 557 -22.55 7.28 10.08
CA PRO A 557 -23.29 6.02 10.09
C PRO A 557 -22.43 4.84 9.62
N ASP A 558 -22.73 3.64 10.12
CA ASP A 558 -22.16 2.40 9.61
C ASP A 558 -22.60 2.12 8.14
N GLN A 559 -22.08 1.04 7.54
CA GLN A 559 -22.40 0.71 6.15
C GLN A 559 -23.89 0.37 5.94
N GLU A 560 -24.56 -0.14 6.98
CA GLU A 560 -25.97 -0.51 6.93
C GLU A 560 -26.90 0.61 7.42
N HIS A 561 -26.34 1.77 7.79
CA HIS A 561 -27.06 2.93 8.36
C HIS A 561 -27.90 2.60 9.60
N ARG A 562 -27.47 1.59 10.39
CA ARG A 562 -28.20 1.12 11.59
C ARG A 562 -27.65 1.70 12.88
N SER A 563 -26.37 2.10 12.88
CA SER A 563 -25.73 2.64 14.07
C SER A 563 -24.70 3.73 13.72
N ILE A 564 -24.36 4.52 14.73
CA ILE A 564 -23.27 5.52 14.62
C ILE A 564 -21.96 4.84 15.01
N MET A 565 -20.93 5.03 14.18
CA MET A 565 -19.62 4.46 14.43
C MET A 565 -18.86 5.24 15.50
N LYS A 566 -18.35 4.54 16.51
CA LYS A 566 -17.49 5.14 17.56
C LYS A 566 -16.09 5.50 17.03
N LYS A 567 -15.61 4.78 16.02
CA LYS A 567 -14.29 4.97 15.44
C LYS A 567 -14.35 4.85 13.91
N PRO A 568 -14.91 5.86 13.23
CA PRO A 568 -15.00 5.84 11.76
C PRO A 568 -13.60 5.93 11.14
N THR A 569 -13.43 5.26 9.99
CA THR A 569 -12.19 5.35 9.19
C THR A 569 -12.37 6.35 8.05
N CYS A 570 -11.27 6.92 7.59
CA CYS A 570 -11.30 7.79 6.41
C CYS A 570 -11.85 7.06 5.16
N THR A 571 -11.59 5.75 5.03
CA THR A 571 -12.20 4.91 3.97
C THR A 571 -13.73 4.92 4.05
N ARG A 572 -14.30 4.80 5.26
CA ARG A 572 -15.75 4.85 5.43
C ARG A 572 -16.33 6.22 5.05
N VAL A 573 -15.62 7.29 5.39
CA VAL A 573 -16.01 8.65 4.99
C VAL A 573 -16.00 8.79 3.46
N ILE A 574 -14.98 8.27 2.80
CA ILE A 574 -14.89 8.27 1.34
C ILE A 574 -16.05 7.50 0.70
N ASP A 575 -16.37 6.31 1.23
CA ASP A 575 -17.52 5.53 0.74
C ASP A 575 -18.84 6.29 0.94
N TYR A 576 -19.01 6.95 2.09
CA TYR A 576 -20.18 7.78 2.35
C TYR A 576 -20.29 8.95 1.36
N LEU A 577 -19.19 9.67 1.11
CA LEU A 577 -19.20 10.80 0.18
C LEU A 577 -19.38 10.39 -1.29
N LYS A 578 -19.08 9.15 -1.67
CA LYS A 578 -19.42 8.63 -3.00
C LYS A 578 -20.92 8.49 -3.20
N ASP A 579 -21.63 8.04 -2.17
CA ASP A 579 -23.05 7.74 -2.24
C ASP A 579 -23.91 8.97 -1.92
N PHE A 580 -23.48 9.78 -0.96
CA PHE A 580 -24.24 10.90 -0.39
C PHE A 580 -23.50 12.25 -0.43
N GLY A 581 -22.39 12.32 -1.18
CA GLY A 581 -21.56 13.53 -1.22
C GLY A 581 -22.19 14.68 -2.00
N PRO A 582 -21.69 15.91 -1.74
CA PRO A 582 -22.13 17.09 -2.42
C PRO A 582 -21.74 17.08 -3.91
N SER A 583 -22.56 17.71 -4.71
CA SER A 583 -22.29 17.95 -6.14
C SER A 583 -22.64 19.39 -6.53
N LEU A 584 -21.98 19.90 -7.56
CA LEU A 584 -22.26 21.21 -8.14
C LEU A 584 -23.22 21.05 -9.31
N ARG A 585 -24.40 21.60 -9.20
CA ARG A 585 -25.34 21.70 -10.30
C ARG A 585 -25.22 23.07 -10.95
N ILE A 586 -24.92 23.12 -12.24
CA ILE A 586 -24.78 24.33 -13.04
C ILE A 586 -26.01 24.41 -13.94
N ASP A 587 -26.76 25.53 -13.88
CA ASP A 587 -27.93 25.77 -14.71
C ASP A 587 -27.56 26.29 -16.11
N SER A 588 -28.57 26.49 -16.96
CA SER A 588 -28.40 27.01 -18.33
C SER A 588 -27.89 28.45 -18.38
N SER A 589 -27.94 29.18 -17.26
CA SER A 589 -27.36 30.52 -17.13
C SER A 589 -25.90 30.50 -16.65
N GLY A 590 -25.35 29.31 -16.36
CA GLY A 590 -23.98 29.12 -15.84
C GLY A 590 -23.85 29.36 -14.33
N ILE A 591 -24.99 29.50 -13.64
CA ILE A 591 -24.97 29.64 -12.17
C ILE A 591 -24.86 28.26 -11.54
N GLY A 592 -23.83 28.07 -10.75
CA GLY A 592 -23.59 26.82 -9.99
C GLY A 592 -24.23 26.89 -8.60
N LYS A 593 -24.89 25.82 -8.20
CA LYS A 593 -25.40 25.61 -6.83
C LYS A 593 -24.92 24.27 -6.29
N VAL A 594 -24.40 24.26 -5.07
CA VAL A 594 -24.09 23.00 -4.39
C VAL A 594 -25.38 22.35 -3.91
N VAL A 595 -25.51 21.08 -4.19
CA VAL A 595 -26.66 20.25 -3.81
C VAL A 595 -26.17 18.99 -3.12
N ASN A 596 -27.08 18.25 -2.48
CA ASN A 596 -26.80 17.02 -1.72
C ASN A 596 -25.88 17.25 -0.51
N ILE A 597 -26.02 18.38 0.17
CA ILE A 597 -25.35 18.61 1.45
C ILE A 597 -26.15 17.91 2.55
N THR A 598 -25.51 16.98 3.27
CA THR A 598 -26.10 16.29 4.42
C THR A 598 -25.54 16.83 5.74
N ASN A 599 -26.22 16.61 6.86
CA ASN A 599 -25.70 16.99 8.18
C ASN A 599 -24.34 16.33 8.44
N VAL A 600 -24.17 15.06 8.10
CA VAL A 600 -22.90 14.34 8.23
C VAL A 600 -21.79 15.02 7.42
N THR A 601 -22.09 15.53 6.22
CA THR A 601 -21.10 16.27 5.40
C THR A 601 -20.70 17.58 6.07
N VAL A 602 -21.64 18.29 6.70
CA VAL A 602 -21.36 19.54 7.43
C VAL A 602 -20.51 19.25 8.67
N GLU A 603 -20.94 18.28 9.51
CA GLU A 603 -20.18 17.83 10.68
C GLU A 603 -18.75 17.40 10.29
N LEU A 604 -18.61 16.64 9.20
CA LEU A 604 -17.32 16.22 8.67
C LEU A 604 -16.44 17.43 8.31
N CYS A 605 -16.96 18.41 7.58
CA CYS A 605 -16.20 19.60 7.23
C CYS A 605 -15.83 20.43 8.47
N GLN A 606 -16.73 20.51 9.45
CA GLN A 606 -16.45 21.21 10.71
C GLN A 606 -15.30 20.56 11.49
N CYS A 607 -15.30 19.22 11.58
CA CYS A 607 -14.25 18.51 12.31
C CYS A 607 -12.91 18.49 11.57
N LEU A 608 -12.90 18.54 10.25
CA LEU A 608 -11.66 18.66 9.46
C LEU A 608 -11.08 20.07 9.53
N GLY A 609 -11.91 21.10 9.57
CA GLY A 609 -11.50 22.48 9.74
C GLY A 609 -12.28 23.49 8.89
N GLU A 610 -12.09 24.78 9.22
CA GLU A 610 -12.77 25.90 8.57
C GLU A 610 -12.57 25.92 7.05
N THR A 611 -11.41 25.52 6.55
CA THR A 611 -11.09 25.48 5.13
C THR A 611 -12.01 24.55 4.35
N TRP A 612 -12.34 23.37 4.89
CA TRP A 612 -13.30 22.43 4.26
C TRP A 612 -14.71 22.99 4.29
N LEU A 613 -15.10 23.64 5.40
CA LEU A 613 -16.41 24.26 5.52
C LEU A 613 -16.59 25.40 4.52
N GLN A 614 -15.57 26.24 4.37
CA GLN A 614 -15.57 27.32 3.37
C GLN A 614 -15.66 26.78 1.95
N LEU A 615 -14.91 25.74 1.60
CA LEU A 615 -15.00 25.06 0.31
C LEU A 615 -16.39 24.43 0.07
N LEU A 616 -17.07 23.99 1.10
CA LEU A 616 -18.44 23.47 0.98
C LEU A 616 -19.48 24.58 0.82
N LEU A 617 -19.35 25.70 1.55
CA LEU A 617 -20.38 26.73 1.69
C LEU A 617 -20.13 27.98 0.84
N GLU A 618 -18.88 28.41 0.66
CA GLU A 618 -18.50 29.65 -0.02
C GLU A 618 -18.07 29.45 -1.47
N HIS A 619 -18.71 28.56 -2.19
CA HIS A 619 -18.29 28.21 -3.54
C HIS A 619 -18.28 29.42 -4.49
N ARG A 620 -17.10 29.88 -4.84
CA ARG A 620 -16.85 30.79 -5.96
C ARG A 620 -16.62 29.98 -7.24
N TYR A 621 -17.64 29.27 -7.70
CA TYR A 621 -17.55 28.59 -8.98
C TYR A 621 -17.76 29.60 -10.11
N THR A 622 -16.69 30.08 -10.68
CA THR A 622 -16.70 30.74 -11.98
C THR A 622 -16.62 29.65 -13.04
N VAL A 623 -17.70 29.43 -13.76
CA VAL A 623 -17.68 28.53 -14.92
C VAL A 623 -16.89 29.23 -16.03
N PRO A 624 -15.85 28.62 -16.62
CA PRO A 624 -15.13 29.20 -17.74
C PRO A 624 -16.09 29.55 -18.88
N GLN A 625 -16.01 30.77 -19.44
CA GLN A 625 -16.92 31.29 -20.47
C GLN A 625 -17.02 30.39 -21.72
N ASN A 626 -15.99 29.61 -22.00
CA ASN A 626 -15.94 28.70 -23.15
C ASN A 626 -16.72 27.39 -22.92
N LEU A 627 -17.17 27.09 -21.71
CA LEU A 627 -18.02 25.91 -21.43
C LEU A 627 -19.52 26.23 -21.59
N VAL A 628 -19.90 27.51 -21.64
CA VAL A 628 -21.26 27.94 -21.87
C VAL A 628 -21.22 29.13 -22.85
N PRO A 629 -21.56 28.94 -24.11
CA PRO A 629 -21.55 30.03 -25.08
C PRO A 629 -22.48 31.18 -24.61
N ASN A 630 -21.94 32.40 -24.47
CA ASN A 630 -22.63 33.65 -24.10
C ASN A 630 -22.98 33.86 -22.61
N LEU A 631 -22.22 33.38 -21.66
CA LEU A 631 -22.48 33.67 -20.24
C LEU A 631 -21.66 34.85 -19.69
N SER A 632 -22.36 35.82 -19.10
CA SER A 632 -21.77 36.82 -18.20
C SER A 632 -21.53 36.17 -16.83
N LEU A 633 -20.29 36.22 -16.33
CA LEU A 633 -19.88 35.69 -15.04
C LEU A 633 -20.53 36.46 -13.88
N ASN A 634 -21.60 35.92 -13.29
CA ASN A 634 -22.15 36.43 -12.05
C ASN A 634 -21.77 35.54 -10.88
N ARG A 635 -21.30 36.15 -9.78
CA ARG A 635 -21.00 35.48 -8.51
C ARG A 635 -22.28 34.76 -8.02
N VAL A 636 -22.14 33.50 -7.64
CA VAL A 636 -23.21 32.72 -7.01
C VAL A 636 -23.49 33.30 -5.63
N PRO A 637 -24.74 33.67 -5.32
CA PRO A 637 -25.10 34.08 -3.97
C PRO A 637 -25.00 32.89 -3.01
N THR A 638 -24.33 33.08 -1.85
CA THR A 638 -24.32 32.14 -0.76
C THR A 638 -25.72 32.02 -0.17
N GLY A 639 -26.41 30.93 -0.49
CA GLY A 639 -27.71 30.59 0.08
C GLY A 639 -27.71 29.17 0.58
N ILE A 640 -27.54 28.98 1.87
CA ILE A 640 -27.82 27.73 2.54
C ILE A 640 -29.32 27.63 2.66
N THR A 641 -29.93 26.67 2.01
CA THR A 641 -31.26 26.18 2.41
C THR A 641 -31.08 24.78 2.98
N CYS A 642 -31.26 24.69 4.29
CA CYS A 642 -31.45 23.42 5.01
C CYS A 642 -32.61 22.62 4.41
#